data_6c13b4e5c70f5f8ab54a86fcf5f9dfc4
#
_entry.id   6c13b4e5c70f5f8ab54a86fcf5f9dfc4
#
_cell.length_a   1.000
_cell.length_b   1.000
_cell.length_c   1.000
_cell.angle_alpha   90.00
_cell.angle_beta   90.00
_cell.angle_gamma   90.00
#
_symmetry.space_group_name_H-M   'P 1'
#
loop_
_entity.id
_entity.type
_entity.pdbx_description
1 polymer ?
#
loop_
_entity_poly.entity_id
_entity_poly.type
_entity_poly.pdbx_seq_one_letter_code
_entity_poly.pdbx_strand_id
1 'polypeptide(L)'
;MEEKKTLLSYKPGTILQGVYKSYGRFGFLITDDDHEDVYISDRDHLNAVNNDTVEVKTMKSETGRHNTEGRVMKVLERANDTFVCTYEMLKDGGEAVPIDEKVDMYIEIPEGQEMDATTGARVIVEVTRWPGEWTDAEGRVTEVIGYKGDKGLDIDIIVAQHRLPHEFSEKVLDEAENLPRDIRMEKGLTDFRALPIVTIDGPDSKDLDDAVYCEKKANGHFELSVHIADVSRYVTKGSLLDDEAYRRGTSVYLADRVIPMLPFQLSNDLCSLNHDEDRYAMSCVMDVSPDGKVKTELVTPSIVRVARRCNYPEINKAFHEGIMPADLAHFMPMLEDLKACADALRTDRTCRGALDFDFPEYKVILDEEGTPLRIEKRIRSDAEKMIEDAMIAANEAVARFLEKTGHTSIYRVHEHPDEEKLNSLKRLIAIMGLNLSIPKDPEPKDIQKLLETVKGEDIEAVVQVMTLRSLPQACYSTENAGHFGIASECYTHFTSPIRRYPDLMVHRLIRQAISEGLSKAELKKQTEFLLRAADHCSETEQNATDTERDVDDLKMTEYMVPFVGEPFDAHVTGITRFGVFVGLDNGIEGLVHIDSMDDDEYMYQEDTMTLKGRFSGTTYAMGMPVRVTLVKADKERREVDFIMGEIHSPLNLEKKTRASAKSRSHSKKKMKKGKK
;
A
#
# COMPACT_ATOMS: atom_id res chain seq x y z
N MET A 1 22.41 29.66 -10.38
CA MET A 1 21.57 30.43 -9.42
C MET A 1 20.19 30.48 -10.05
N GLU A 2 19.47 29.39 -9.96
CA GLU A 2 18.04 29.37 -10.25
C GLU A 2 17.32 29.82 -8.99
N GLU A 3 16.44 30.81 -9.14
CA GLU A 3 15.64 31.37 -8.07
C GLU A 3 14.82 30.22 -7.45
N LYS A 4 14.93 30.04 -6.13
CA LYS A 4 13.91 29.30 -5.37
C LYS A 4 12.58 29.86 -5.82
N LYS A 5 11.72 29.07 -6.44
CA LYS A 5 10.33 29.43 -6.69
C LYS A 5 9.75 29.76 -5.31
N THR A 6 9.74 31.04 -4.95
CA THR A 6 9.16 31.46 -3.69
C THR A 6 7.67 31.28 -3.86
N LEU A 7 7.11 30.23 -3.23
CA LEU A 7 5.66 30.05 -3.20
C LEU A 7 5.03 31.36 -2.77
N LEU A 8 4.01 31.77 -3.50
CA LEU A 8 3.33 33.04 -3.24
C LEU A 8 2.47 32.90 -1.98
N SER A 9 2.50 33.90 -1.12
CA SER A 9 1.56 33.97 0.01
C SER A 9 0.27 34.63 -0.43
N TYR A 10 -0.85 34.15 0.09
CA TYR A 10 -2.17 34.75 -0.16
C TYR A 10 -2.31 36.09 0.54
N LYS A 11 -3.03 37.02 -0.08
CA LYS A 11 -3.39 38.30 0.55
C LYS A 11 -4.37 38.03 1.70
N PRO A 12 -4.20 38.67 2.87
CA PRO A 12 -5.17 38.57 3.95
C PRO A 12 -6.58 38.99 3.49
N GLY A 13 -7.59 38.20 3.86
CA GLY A 13 -8.98 38.38 3.45
C GLY A 13 -9.41 37.64 2.21
N THR A 14 -8.50 36.91 1.54
CA THR A 14 -8.86 36.03 0.42
C THR A 14 -9.68 34.86 0.93
N ILE A 15 -10.71 34.46 0.18
CA ILE A 15 -11.51 33.27 0.45
C ILE A 15 -11.02 32.16 -0.47
N LEU A 16 -10.67 31.01 0.12
CA LEU A 16 -10.16 29.83 -0.55
C LEU A 16 -11.02 28.62 -0.22
N GLN A 17 -11.08 27.66 -1.13
CA GLN A 17 -11.72 26.38 -0.88
C GLN A 17 -10.68 25.28 -1.17
N GLY A 18 -10.69 24.23 -0.37
CA GLY A 18 -9.77 23.11 -0.52
C GLY A 18 -9.93 22.09 0.60
N VAL A 19 -9.03 21.10 0.61
CA VAL A 19 -9.06 20.01 1.58
C VAL A 19 -8.29 20.40 2.84
N TYR A 20 -8.92 20.20 4.00
CA TYR A 20 -8.29 20.42 5.30
C TYR A 20 -7.53 19.17 5.74
N LYS A 21 -6.22 19.28 5.94
CA LYS A 21 -5.37 18.24 6.52
C LYS A 21 -5.14 18.54 8.00
N SER A 22 -5.66 17.67 8.87
CA SER A 22 -5.51 17.80 10.32
C SER A 22 -4.22 17.13 10.81
N TYR A 23 -3.54 17.84 11.73
CA TYR A 23 -2.40 17.32 12.50
C TYR A 23 -2.72 17.35 14.02
N GLY A 24 -3.98 17.18 14.38
CA GLY A 24 -4.52 17.25 15.71
C GLY A 24 -4.90 18.69 16.08
N ARG A 25 -4.00 19.43 16.73
CA ARG A 25 -4.27 20.80 17.21
C ARG A 25 -4.05 21.91 16.18
N PHE A 26 -3.68 21.58 14.98
CA PHE A 26 -3.56 22.49 13.85
C PHE A 26 -3.75 21.72 12.57
N GLY A 27 -3.91 22.42 11.48
CA GLY A 27 -3.99 21.81 10.17
C GLY A 27 -3.56 22.76 9.08
N PHE A 28 -3.66 22.29 7.85
CA PHE A 28 -3.40 23.09 6.67
C PHE A 28 -4.56 22.95 5.68
N LEU A 29 -4.91 24.05 5.03
CA LEU A 29 -5.65 23.97 3.79
C LEU A 29 -4.65 23.68 2.69
N ILE A 30 -4.79 22.54 2.06
CA ILE A 30 -3.99 22.17 0.89
C ILE A 30 -4.55 22.91 -0.32
N THR A 31 -3.66 23.55 -1.07
CA THR A 31 -4.02 24.30 -2.27
C THR A 31 -3.30 23.72 -3.47
N ASP A 32 -3.97 23.65 -4.62
CA ASP A 32 -3.41 23.07 -5.87
C ASP A 32 -2.57 24.06 -6.66
N ASP A 33 -2.28 25.24 -6.10
CA ASP A 33 -1.65 26.35 -6.79
C ASP A 33 -0.15 26.49 -6.49
N ASP A 34 0.50 27.42 -7.17
CA ASP A 34 1.87 27.88 -6.90
C ASP A 34 2.00 28.64 -5.56
N HIS A 35 1.07 28.43 -4.63
CA HIS A 35 0.99 29.09 -3.34
C HIS A 35 1.32 28.12 -2.19
N GLU A 36 1.75 28.71 -1.07
CA GLU A 36 1.96 27.93 0.16
C GLU A 36 0.63 27.47 0.77
N ASP A 37 0.63 26.29 1.38
CA ASP A 37 -0.49 25.81 2.17
C ASP A 37 -0.83 26.78 3.29
N VAL A 38 -2.14 26.94 3.56
CA VAL A 38 -2.61 27.90 4.55
C VAL A 38 -2.65 27.22 5.91
N TYR A 39 -1.85 27.71 6.86
CA TYR A 39 -1.86 27.22 8.23
C TYR A 39 -3.15 27.60 8.96
N ILE A 40 -3.77 26.64 9.64
CA ILE A 40 -5.01 26.78 10.40
C ILE A 40 -4.75 26.35 11.84
N SER A 41 -4.92 27.27 12.77
CA SER A 41 -4.70 27.00 14.19
C SER A 41 -5.86 26.24 14.82
N ASP A 42 -5.62 25.62 16.00
CA ASP A 42 -6.62 24.96 16.84
C ASP A 42 -7.91 25.78 17.07
N ARG A 43 -7.80 27.08 17.08
CA ARG A 43 -8.94 27.98 17.33
C ARG A 43 -9.70 28.34 16.07
N ASP A 44 -9.11 28.10 14.92
CA ASP A 44 -9.56 28.60 13.63
C ASP A 44 -10.04 27.48 12.69
N HIS A 45 -10.00 26.20 13.14
CA HIS A 45 -10.47 25.07 12.34
C HIS A 45 -11.99 24.85 12.37
N LEU A 46 -12.72 25.65 13.18
CA LEU A 46 -14.16 25.52 13.42
C LEU A 46 -14.50 24.15 14.02
N ASN A 47 -14.98 23.21 13.26
CA ASN A 47 -15.18 21.80 13.60
C ASN A 47 -14.78 20.91 12.43
N ALA A 48 -13.86 21.40 11.61
CA ALA A 48 -13.33 20.63 10.50
C ALA A 48 -12.47 19.45 11.00
N VAL A 49 -12.67 18.29 10.41
CA VAL A 49 -11.88 17.08 10.63
C VAL A 49 -11.04 16.78 9.42
N ASN A 50 -10.12 15.83 9.55
CA ASN A 50 -9.17 15.50 8.49
C ASN A 50 -9.88 15.12 7.18
N ASN A 51 -9.42 15.68 6.07
CA ASN A 51 -9.93 15.54 4.71
C ASN A 51 -11.26 16.25 4.40
N ASP A 52 -11.86 17.01 5.33
CA ASP A 52 -13.03 17.81 5.01
C ASP A 52 -12.72 18.84 3.91
N THR A 53 -13.67 19.07 3.00
CA THR A 53 -13.61 20.20 2.08
C THR A 53 -14.13 21.44 2.80
N VAL A 54 -13.29 22.47 2.91
CA VAL A 54 -13.58 23.66 3.71
C VAL A 54 -13.45 24.95 2.91
N GLU A 55 -14.16 25.98 3.37
CA GLU A 55 -13.97 27.36 2.96
C GLU A 55 -13.17 28.11 4.03
N VAL A 56 -12.02 28.67 3.65
CA VAL A 56 -11.07 29.32 4.53
C VAL A 56 -10.89 30.78 4.14
N LYS A 57 -10.92 31.67 5.12
CA LYS A 57 -10.55 33.07 4.94
C LYS A 57 -9.12 33.27 5.43
N THR A 58 -8.24 33.72 4.56
CA THR A 58 -6.84 34.01 4.90
C THR A 58 -6.71 35.20 5.83
N MET A 59 -5.75 35.14 6.73
CA MET A 59 -5.43 36.16 7.73
C MET A 59 -3.96 36.56 7.64
N LYS A 60 -3.62 37.69 8.26
CA LYS A 60 -2.24 38.06 8.47
C LYS A 60 -1.63 37.14 9.53
N SER A 61 -0.44 36.61 9.25
CA SER A 61 0.26 35.78 10.24
C SER A 61 0.50 36.58 11.53
N GLU A 62 0.03 36.03 12.64
CA GLU A 62 0.26 36.61 13.98
C GLU A 62 1.58 36.16 14.58
N THR A 63 2.05 34.96 14.19
CA THR A 63 3.23 34.33 14.79
C THR A 63 4.50 34.58 13.98
N GLY A 64 4.39 34.96 12.71
CA GLY A 64 5.51 35.10 11.79
C GLY A 64 6.20 33.78 11.44
N ARG A 65 5.62 32.63 11.86
CA ARG A 65 6.16 31.29 11.56
C ARG A 65 5.69 30.73 10.25
N HIS A 66 4.51 31.14 9.80
CA HIS A 66 3.90 30.77 8.53
C HIS A 66 3.60 32.05 7.75
N ASN A 67 3.75 32.01 6.43
CA ASN A 67 3.53 33.20 5.60
C ASN A 67 2.05 33.52 5.46
N THR A 68 1.20 32.47 5.43
CA THR A 68 -0.27 32.62 5.37
C THR A 68 -0.91 31.79 6.48
N GLU A 69 -1.75 32.45 7.30
CA GLU A 69 -2.64 31.82 8.28
C GLU A 69 -4.09 31.96 7.79
N GLY A 70 -4.98 31.05 8.21
CA GLY A 70 -6.38 31.06 7.81
C GLY A 70 -7.33 30.64 8.90
N ARG A 71 -8.60 30.98 8.70
CA ARG A 71 -9.72 30.55 9.54
C ARG A 71 -10.75 29.86 8.69
N VAL A 72 -11.17 28.66 9.09
CA VAL A 72 -12.30 27.95 8.47
C VAL A 72 -13.58 28.76 8.74
N MET A 73 -14.24 29.15 7.68
CA MET A 73 -15.52 29.88 7.73
C MET A 73 -16.68 28.89 7.64
N LYS A 74 -16.49 27.80 6.92
CA LYS A 74 -17.54 26.80 6.71
C LYS A 74 -16.91 25.47 6.29
N VAL A 75 -17.45 24.37 6.76
CA VAL A 75 -17.23 23.03 6.19
C VAL A 75 -18.26 22.87 5.08
N LEU A 76 -17.75 22.65 3.86
CA LEU A 76 -18.57 22.53 2.64
C LEU A 76 -19.03 21.08 2.45
N GLU A 77 -18.11 20.14 2.68
CA GLU A 77 -18.35 18.72 2.56
C GLU A 77 -17.58 17.98 3.63
N ARG A 78 -18.23 17.03 4.29
CA ARG A 78 -17.61 16.14 5.26
C ARG A 78 -16.99 14.96 4.56
N ALA A 79 -15.71 14.75 4.77
CA ALA A 79 -15.03 13.54 4.32
C ALA A 79 -15.44 12.33 5.16
N ASN A 80 -15.75 12.56 6.43
CA ASN A 80 -16.03 11.51 7.40
C ASN A 80 -17.17 11.92 8.34
N ASP A 81 -18.12 11.04 8.53
CA ASP A 81 -19.22 11.13 9.49
C ASP A 81 -19.20 9.99 10.51
N THR A 82 -18.31 9.02 10.37
CA THR A 82 -18.16 7.86 11.25
C THR A 82 -16.76 7.80 11.85
N PHE A 83 -16.68 7.48 13.15
CA PHE A 83 -15.42 7.41 13.89
C PHE A 83 -15.37 6.19 14.78
N VAL A 84 -14.18 5.59 14.90
CA VAL A 84 -13.89 4.57 15.90
C VAL A 84 -13.65 5.27 17.23
N CYS A 85 -14.44 4.93 18.24
CA CYS A 85 -14.45 5.58 19.53
C CYS A 85 -14.28 4.62 20.70
N THR A 86 -13.86 5.15 21.83
CA THR A 86 -14.05 4.52 23.14
C THR A 86 -15.35 5.03 23.73
N TYR A 87 -16.24 4.12 24.09
CA TYR A 87 -17.52 4.45 24.70
C TYR A 87 -17.45 4.44 26.22
N GLU A 88 -18.06 5.44 26.85
CA GLU A 88 -18.25 5.52 28.30
C GLU A 88 -19.76 5.74 28.60
N MET A 89 -20.34 4.84 29.39
CA MET A 89 -21.73 4.93 29.78
C MET A 89 -21.92 6.01 30.85
N LEU A 90 -22.86 6.88 30.66
CA LEU A 90 -23.29 7.90 31.61
C LEU A 90 -24.67 7.57 32.16
N LYS A 91 -25.17 8.40 33.08
CA LYS A 91 -26.47 8.16 33.74
C LYS A 91 -27.67 8.26 32.76
N ASP A 92 -27.59 9.15 31.80
CA ASP A 92 -28.67 9.47 30.85
C ASP A 92 -28.12 9.40 29.41
N GLY A 93 -27.64 8.16 28.97
CA GLY A 93 -26.99 7.92 27.68
C GLY A 93 -25.51 7.59 27.81
N GLY A 94 -24.66 8.16 26.96
CA GLY A 94 -23.21 7.90 27.00
C GLY A 94 -22.40 8.97 26.28
N GLU A 95 -21.10 8.81 26.35
CA GLU A 95 -20.10 9.64 25.66
C GLU A 95 -19.16 8.76 24.88
N ALA A 96 -18.85 9.16 23.66
CA ALA A 96 -17.91 8.46 22.80
C ALA A 96 -16.75 9.39 22.43
N VAL A 97 -15.52 8.91 22.66
CA VAL A 97 -14.31 9.66 22.39
C VAL A 97 -13.56 8.99 21.23
N PRO A 98 -13.35 9.69 20.10
CA PRO A 98 -12.57 9.14 18.99
C PRO A 98 -11.18 8.68 19.44
N ILE A 99 -10.76 7.52 18.93
CA ILE A 99 -9.43 6.95 19.21
C ILE A 99 -8.34 7.74 18.47
N ASP A 100 -8.67 8.27 17.28
CA ASP A 100 -7.74 9.12 16.53
C ASP A 100 -7.53 10.45 17.25
N GLU A 101 -6.34 10.67 17.82
CA GLU A 101 -5.97 11.90 18.51
C GLU A 101 -6.04 13.16 17.61
N LYS A 102 -6.17 13.02 16.30
CA LYS A 102 -6.35 14.13 15.36
C LYS A 102 -7.79 14.65 15.34
N VAL A 103 -8.71 13.93 15.94
CA VAL A 103 -10.12 14.28 16.06
C VAL A 103 -10.38 14.71 17.51
N ASP A 104 -10.37 16.03 17.75
CA ASP A 104 -10.56 16.61 19.10
C ASP A 104 -12.04 16.96 19.30
N MET A 105 -12.89 15.96 19.50
CA MET A 105 -14.30 16.15 19.84
C MET A 105 -14.81 15.06 20.78
N TYR A 106 -15.83 15.38 21.54
CA TYR A 106 -16.65 14.45 22.33
C TYR A 106 -17.98 14.28 21.60
N ILE A 107 -18.45 13.04 21.52
CA ILE A 107 -19.71 12.72 20.85
C ILE A 107 -20.69 12.21 21.91
N GLU A 108 -21.74 12.98 22.17
CA GLU A 108 -22.82 12.58 23.05
C GLU A 108 -23.65 11.48 22.38
N ILE A 109 -23.91 10.39 23.09
CA ILE A 109 -24.74 9.27 22.62
C ILE A 109 -26.04 9.29 23.42
N PRO A 110 -27.16 9.71 22.83
CA PRO A 110 -28.47 9.73 23.52
C PRO A 110 -28.90 8.33 23.94
N GLU A 111 -29.68 8.25 25.01
CA GLU A 111 -30.29 6.99 25.50
C GLU A 111 -31.04 6.27 24.38
N GLY A 112 -30.74 4.96 24.21
CA GLY A 112 -31.29 4.11 23.14
C GLY A 112 -30.54 4.19 21.81
N GLN A 113 -29.44 4.96 21.71
CA GLN A 113 -28.56 5.03 20.54
C GLN A 113 -27.19 4.36 20.77
N GLU A 114 -27.01 3.73 21.93
CA GLU A 114 -25.77 3.05 22.36
C GLU A 114 -25.64 1.62 21.85
N MET A 115 -26.66 1.04 21.21
CA MET A 115 -26.76 -0.40 20.98
C MET A 115 -26.57 -1.15 22.32
N ASP A 116 -25.79 -2.21 22.37
CA ASP A 116 -25.46 -2.95 23.60
C ASP A 116 -24.07 -2.54 24.16
N ALA A 117 -23.55 -1.35 23.82
CA ALA A 117 -22.25 -0.90 24.27
C ALA A 117 -22.24 -0.62 25.78
N THR A 118 -21.20 -1.06 26.48
CA THR A 118 -20.92 -0.74 27.87
C THR A 118 -19.59 0.03 28.00
N THR A 119 -19.35 0.63 29.16
CA THR A 119 -18.12 1.41 29.40
C THR A 119 -16.87 0.61 29.04
N GLY A 120 -16.00 1.21 28.22
CA GLY A 120 -14.76 0.65 27.73
C GLY A 120 -14.89 -0.08 26.38
N ALA A 121 -16.10 -0.18 25.81
CA ALA A 121 -16.30 -0.72 24.47
C ALA A 121 -15.54 0.10 23.41
N ARG A 122 -15.01 -0.57 22.42
CA ARG A 122 -14.59 0.02 21.15
C ARG A 122 -15.77 -0.03 20.20
N VAL A 123 -16.19 1.11 19.69
CA VAL A 123 -17.43 1.27 18.91
C VAL A 123 -17.19 2.09 17.67
N ILE A 124 -17.99 1.85 16.63
CA ILE A 124 -18.12 2.77 15.49
C ILE A 124 -19.30 3.69 15.80
N VAL A 125 -19.07 4.99 15.72
CA VAL A 125 -20.08 6.02 15.97
C VAL A 125 -20.30 6.85 14.71
N GLU A 126 -21.54 6.96 14.28
CA GLU A 126 -21.98 7.90 13.25
C GLU A 126 -22.40 9.22 13.90
N VAL A 127 -21.82 10.33 13.44
CA VAL A 127 -22.17 11.67 13.92
C VAL A 127 -23.48 12.12 13.27
N THR A 128 -24.52 12.26 14.07
CA THR A 128 -25.85 12.71 13.61
C THR A 128 -25.99 14.24 13.67
N ARG A 129 -25.26 14.90 14.58
CA ARG A 129 -25.17 16.34 14.70
C ARG A 129 -23.72 16.75 15.01
N TRP A 130 -23.16 17.62 14.19
CA TRP A 130 -21.82 18.17 14.39
C TRP A 130 -21.80 19.23 15.50
N PRO A 131 -20.65 19.39 16.19
CA PRO A 131 -20.57 20.37 17.29
C PRO A 131 -20.81 21.79 16.77
N GLY A 132 -21.56 22.57 17.56
CA GLY A 132 -21.79 23.98 17.30
C GLY A 132 -20.97 24.85 18.26
N GLU A 133 -21.23 26.18 18.23
CA GLU A 133 -20.51 27.14 19.12
C GLU A 133 -20.72 26.82 20.61
N TRP A 134 -21.89 26.21 20.96
CA TRP A 134 -22.30 25.94 22.34
C TRP A 134 -22.85 24.51 22.53
N THR A 135 -22.71 23.65 21.59
CA THR A 135 -23.22 22.26 21.65
C THR A 135 -22.17 21.28 21.28
N ASP A 136 -22.07 20.21 22.02
CA ASP A 136 -21.21 19.04 21.66
C ASP A 136 -21.78 18.31 20.44
N ALA A 137 -20.97 17.45 19.86
CA ALA A 137 -21.41 16.55 18.79
C ALA A 137 -22.41 15.54 19.37
N GLU A 138 -23.36 15.10 18.56
CA GLU A 138 -24.28 14.02 18.90
C GLU A 138 -24.15 12.91 17.87
N GLY A 139 -24.22 11.66 18.31
CA GLY A 139 -24.04 10.50 17.45
C GLY A 139 -24.83 9.28 17.90
N ARG A 140 -24.71 8.21 17.12
CA ARG A 140 -25.25 6.89 17.45
C ARG A 140 -24.19 5.84 17.25
N VAL A 141 -24.17 4.84 18.09
CA VAL A 141 -23.36 3.64 17.88
C VAL A 141 -23.97 2.83 16.74
N THR A 142 -23.17 2.50 15.74
CA THR A 142 -23.58 1.67 14.60
C THR A 142 -23.02 0.26 14.69
N GLU A 143 -21.92 0.08 15.44
CA GLU A 143 -21.28 -1.22 15.64
C GLU A 143 -20.52 -1.24 16.98
N VAL A 144 -20.55 -2.36 17.68
CA VAL A 144 -19.66 -2.65 18.82
C VAL A 144 -18.55 -3.57 18.33
N ILE A 145 -17.34 -3.02 18.18
CA ILE A 145 -16.17 -3.78 17.67
C ILE A 145 -15.70 -4.81 18.71
N GLY A 146 -15.67 -4.44 19.98
CA GLY A 146 -15.26 -5.34 21.07
C GLY A 146 -14.80 -4.62 22.33
N TYR A 147 -14.22 -5.38 23.25
CA TYR A 147 -13.77 -4.90 24.55
C TYR A 147 -12.28 -5.15 24.76
N LYS A 148 -11.65 -4.34 25.60
CA LYS A 148 -10.23 -4.48 25.94
C LYS A 148 -9.92 -5.89 26.45
N GLY A 149 -9.08 -6.61 25.72
CA GLY A 149 -8.68 -8.01 26.00
C GLY A 149 -9.30 -9.02 25.05
N ASP A 150 -10.21 -8.61 24.18
CA ASP A 150 -10.72 -9.48 23.13
C ASP A 150 -9.61 -9.76 22.12
N LYS A 151 -9.56 -11.03 21.65
CA LYS A 151 -8.55 -11.47 20.68
C LYS A 151 -8.76 -10.75 19.34
N GLY A 152 -7.69 -10.14 18.81
CA GLY A 152 -7.71 -9.47 17.50
C GLY A 152 -8.35 -8.08 17.49
N LEU A 153 -8.87 -7.60 18.63
CA LEU A 153 -9.50 -6.28 18.73
C LEU A 153 -8.62 -5.14 18.20
N ASP A 154 -7.32 -5.22 18.41
CA ASP A 154 -6.36 -4.23 17.95
C ASP A 154 -6.30 -4.13 16.42
N ILE A 155 -6.39 -5.26 15.71
CA ILE A 155 -6.49 -5.31 14.26
C ILE A 155 -7.88 -4.87 13.80
N ASP A 156 -8.95 -5.31 14.48
CA ASP A 156 -10.33 -4.91 14.16
C ASP A 156 -10.52 -3.39 14.26
N ILE A 157 -9.87 -2.74 15.22
CA ILE A 157 -9.84 -1.28 15.33
C ILE A 157 -9.21 -0.63 14.09
N ILE A 158 -8.09 -1.15 13.58
CA ILE A 158 -7.43 -0.63 12.37
C ILE A 158 -8.33 -0.84 11.14
N VAL A 159 -8.91 -2.04 11.00
CA VAL A 159 -9.87 -2.36 9.93
C VAL A 159 -11.04 -1.37 9.92
N ALA A 160 -11.59 -1.06 11.10
CA ALA A 160 -12.67 -0.10 11.27
C ALA A 160 -12.23 1.35 10.99
N GLN A 161 -11.01 1.75 11.41
CA GLN A 161 -10.45 3.08 11.13
C GLN A 161 -10.27 3.32 9.62
N HIS A 162 -9.84 2.28 8.88
CA HIS A 162 -9.72 2.29 7.43
C HIS A 162 -11.05 2.00 6.71
N ARG A 163 -12.13 1.73 7.44
CA ARG A 163 -13.49 1.46 6.91
C ARG A 163 -13.51 0.34 5.88
N LEU A 164 -12.69 -0.68 6.09
CA LEU A 164 -12.69 -1.82 5.20
C LEU A 164 -13.98 -2.63 5.37
N PRO A 165 -14.64 -2.99 4.27
CA PRO A 165 -15.80 -3.89 4.33
C PRO A 165 -15.33 -5.29 4.72
N HIS A 166 -15.56 -5.71 5.96
CA HIS A 166 -15.06 -6.99 6.49
C HIS A 166 -16.08 -8.12 6.44
N GLU A 167 -17.37 -7.81 6.31
CA GLU A 167 -18.44 -8.80 6.19
C GLU A 167 -19.12 -8.74 4.81
N PHE A 168 -19.63 -9.88 4.35
CA PHE A 168 -20.51 -9.97 3.21
C PHE A 168 -21.96 -10.03 3.67
N SER A 169 -22.86 -9.35 2.98
CA SER A 169 -24.29 -9.45 3.26
C SER A 169 -24.81 -10.84 2.91
N GLU A 170 -25.86 -11.30 3.62
CA GLU A 170 -26.54 -12.58 3.34
C GLU A 170 -26.93 -12.73 1.87
N LYS A 171 -27.39 -11.65 1.23
CA LYS A 171 -27.78 -11.67 -0.19
C LYS A 171 -26.62 -11.94 -1.14
N VAL A 172 -25.43 -11.40 -0.83
CA VAL A 172 -24.21 -11.68 -1.59
C VAL A 172 -23.77 -13.12 -1.41
N LEU A 173 -23.83 -13.63 -0.18
CA LEU A 173 -23.50 -15.03 0.12
C LEU A 173 -24.50 -16.00 -0.54
N ASP A 174 -25.81 -15.69 -0.51
CA ASP A 174 -26.85 -16.48 -1.19
C ASP A 174 -26.61 -16.51 -2.71
N GLU A 175 -26.23 -15.38 -3.33
CA GLU A 175 -25.88 -15.34 -4.75
C GLU A 175 -24.68 -16.24 -5.04
N ALA A 176 -23.63 -16.17 -4.21
CA ALA A 176 -22.43 -16.99 -4.36
C ALA A 176 -22.73 -18.50 -4.27
N GLU A 177 -23.59 -18.91 -3.33
CA GLU A 177 -23.96 -20.31 -3.15
C GLU A 177 -24.78 -20.87 -4.33
N ASN A 178 -25.56 -20.04 -4.98
CA ASN A 178 -26.44 -20.44 -6.09
C ASN A 178 -25.75 -20.41 -7.47
N LEU A 179 -24.45 -20.09 -7.55
CA LEU A 179 -23.73 -20.10 -8.82
C LEU A 179 -23.60 -21.53 -9.39
N PRO A 180 -23.64 -21.66 -10.74
CA PRO A 180 -23.51 -22.98 -11.38
C PRO A 180 -22.11 -23.54 -11.18
N ARG A 181 -22.02 -24.79 -10.71
CA ARG A 181 -20.74 -25.49 -10.48
C ARG A 181 -20.28 -26.35 -11.66
N ASP A 182 -21.19 -26.67 -12.58
CA ASP A 182 -20.90 -27.53 -13.72
C ASP A 182 -20.04 -26.82 -14.76
N ILE A 183 -18.85 -27.34 -15.03
CA ILE A 183 -17.99 -26.86 -16.11
C ILE A 183 -18.34 -27.58 -17.39
N ARG A 184 -18.71 -26.83 -18.43
CA ARG A 184 -19.12 -27.39 -19.73
C ARG A 184 -18.35 -26.76 -20.86
N MET A 185 -17.97 -27.60 -21.83
CA MET A 185 -17.38 -27.12 -23.06
C MET A 185 -18.45 -26.40 -23.91
N GLU A 186 -18.20 -25.14 -24.23
CA GLU A 186 -19.08 -24.28 -24.99
C GLU A 186 -18.36 -23.74 -26.24
N LYS A 187 -19.13 -23.29 -27.22
CA LYS A 187 -18.55 -22.66 -28.44
C LYS A 187 -17.77 -21.39 -28.03
N GLY A 188 -16.55 -21.28 -28.50
CA GLY A 188 -15.67 -20.12 -28.19
C GLY A 188 -14.74 -20.35 -27.03
N LEU A 189 -14.81 -21.49 -26.35
CA LEU A 189 -13.80 -21.90 -25.35
C LEU A 189 -12.71 -22.75 -26.02
N THR A 190 -11.49 -22.54 -25.61
CA THR A 190 -10.35 -23.38 -25.96
C THR A 190 -10.11 -24.44 -24.86
N ASP A 191 -9.87 -25.69 -25.27
CA ASP A 191 -9.62 -26.80 -24.33
C ASP A 191 -8.13 -27.01 -24.11
N PHE A 192 -7.64 -26.69 -22.92
CA PHE A 192 -6.25 -26.90 -22.50
C PHE A 192 -6.09 -28.00 -21.46
N ARG A 193 -7.12 -28.80 -21.18
CA ARG A 193 -7.08 -29.86 -20.14
C ARG A 193 -6.09 -30.97 -20.42
N ALA A 194 -5.60 -31.09 -21.65
CA ALA A 194 -4.58 -32.09 -22.03
C ALA A 194 -3.14 -31.63 -21.72
N LEU A 195 -2.92 -30.32 -21.46
CA LEU A 195 -1.62 -29.81 -21.11
C LEU A 195 -1.30 -30.08 -19.63
N PRO A 196 -0.04 -30.41 -19.29
CA PRO A 196 0.39 -30.62 -17.90
C PRO A 196 0.62 -29.26 -17.19
N ILE A 197 -0.46 -28.51 -17.05
CA ILE A 197 -0.48 -27.17 -16.43
C ILE A 197 -0.26 -27.31 -14.92
N VAL A 198 0.52 -26.41 -14.32
CA VAL A 198 0.78 -26.38 -12.87
C VAL A 198 0.46 -25.01 -12.28
N THR A 199 0.04 -24.99 -11.01
CA THR A 199 0.05 -23.78 -10.17
C THR A 199 1.31 -23.79 -9.31
N ILE A 200 1.89 -22.60 -9.03
CA ILE A 200 3.09 -22.46 -8.19
C ILE A 200 2.90 -21.26 -7.26
N ASP A 201 2.61 -21.52 -6.00
CA ASP A 201 2.19 -20.50 -5.03
C ASP A 201 2.85 -20.71 -3.66
N GLY A 202 2.45 -19.90 -2.69
CA GLY A 202 2.75 -20.16 -1.27
C GLY A 202 2.10 -21.47 -0.78
N PRO A 203 2.69 -22.16 0.19
CA PRO A 203 2.13 -23.42 0.68
C PRO A 203 0.70 -23.27 1.24
N ASP A 204 0.37 -22.11 1.81
CA ASP A 204 -0.91 -21.83 2.46
C ASP A 204 -1.92 -21.10 1.55
N SER A 205 -1.56 -20.77 0.30
CA SER A 205 -2.45 -20.10 -0.66
C SER A 205 -3.67 -20.97 -0.96
N LYS A 206 -4.86 -20.35 -1.01
CA LYS A 206 -6.12 -21.01 -1.33
C LYS A 206 -6.81 -20.42 -2.55
N ASP A 207 -6.51 -19.19 -2.85
CA ASP A 207 -7.01 -18.36 -3.95
C ASP A 207 -6.02 -18.41 -5.14
N LEU A 208 -5.99 -19.58 -5.81
CA LEU A 208 -5.07 -19.86 -6.91
C LEU A 208 -5.57 -19.15 -8.18
N ASP A 209 -5.07 -17.94 -8.42
CA ASP A 209 -5.44 -17.12 -9.57
C ASP A 209 -4.82 -17.64 -10.88
N ASP A 210 -3.58 -18.13 -10.86
CA ASP A 210 -2.78 -18.41 -12.05
C ASP A 210 -2.23 -19.81 -12.11
N ALA A 211 -2.14 -20.32 -13.33
CA ALA A 211 -1.49 -21.58 -13.67
C ALA A 211 -0.68 -21.41 -14.96
N VAL A 212 0.41 -22.14 -15.07
CA VAL A 212 1.39 -21.98 -16.15
C VAL A 212 1.77 -23.27 -16.83
N TYR A 213 2.11 -23.15 -18.10
CA TYR A 213 2.77 -24.20 -18.88
C TYR A 213 3.81 -23.57 -19.80
N CYS A 214 4.96 -24.20 -19.94
CA CYS A 214 6.02 -23.75 -20.83
C CYS A 214 6.67 -24.95 -21.56
N GLU A 215 6.92 -24.77 -22.85
CA GLU A 215 7.64 -25.76 -23.67
C GLU A 215 8.63 -25.07 -24.60
N LYS A 216 9.87 -25.54 -24.60
CA LYS A 216 10.89 -25.09 -25.55
C LYS A 216 10.71 -25.77 -26.90
N LYS A 217 10.47 -24.99 -27.96
CA LYS A 217 10.27 -25.45 -29.31
C LYS A 217 11.60 -25.76 -30.01
N ALA A 218 11.55 -26.55 -31.10
CA ALA A 218 12.73 -26.93 -31.87
C ALA A 218 13.52 -25.74 -32.48
N ASN A 219 12.85 -24.58 -32.67
CA ASN A 219 13.50 -23.35 -33.13
C ASN A 219 14.20 -22.57 -32.01
N GLY A 220 14.17 -23.07 -30.77
CA GLY A 220 14.74 -22.44 -29.59
C GLY A 220 13.84 -21.42 -28.89
N HIS A 221 12.68 -21.08 -29.46
CA HIS A 221 11.66 -20.26 -28.79
C HIS A 221 10.96 -21.07 -27.70
N PHE A 222 10.30 -20.37 -26.81
CA PHE A 222 9.43 -20.93 -25.78
C PHE A 222 7.97 -20.63 -26.12
N GLU A 223 7.10 -21.63 -26.02
CA GLU A 223 5.66 -21.43 -25.92
C GLU A 223 5.31 -21.33 -24.44
N LEU A 224 5.01 -20.11 -24.00
CA LEU A 224 4.56 -19.85 -22.64
C LEU A 224 3.06 -19.64 -22.64
N SER A 225 2.32 -20.44 -21.89
CA SER A 225 0.90 -20.21 -21.65
C SER A 225 0.62 -19.90 -20.19
N VAL A 226 -0.12 -18.83 -19.99
CA VAL A 226 -0.58 -18.35 -18.68
C VAL A 226 -2.10 -18.45 -18.67
N HIS A 227 -2.64 -19.13 -17.67
CA HIS A 227 -4.05 -19.43 -17.52
C HIS A 227 -4.53 -18.83 -16.21
N ILE A 228 -5.45 -17.87 -16.29
CA ILE A 228 -5.93 -17.11 -15.13
C ILE A 228 -7.38 -17.51 -14.83
N ALA A 229 -7.72 -17.72 -13.58
CA ALA A 229 -9.07 -18.02 -13.12
C ALA A 229 -10.09 -17.05 -13.73
N ASP A 230 -11.10 -17.59 -14.42
CA ASP A 230 -12.09 -16.74 -15.13
C ASP A 230 -13.22 -16.32 -14.19
N VAL A 231 -12.90 -15.42 -13.28
CA VAL A 231 -13.86 -14.83 -12.33
C VAL A 231 -15.00 -14.13 -13.08
N SER A 232 -14.73 -13.55 -14.27
CA SER A 232 -15.73 -12.85 -15.07
C SER A 232 -16.88 -13.73 -15.56
N ARG A 233 -16.71 -15.05 -15.49
CA ARG A 233 -17.74 -16.04 -15.83
C ARG A 233 -18.83 -16.11 -14.76
N TYR A 234 -18.45 -15.89 -13.51
CA TYR A 234 -19.31 -16.02 -12.34
C TYR A 234 -19.78 -14.64 -11.84
N VAL A 235 -18.86 -13.70 -11.70
CA VAL A 235 -19.16 -12.34 -11.27
C VAL A 235 -19.54 -11.50 -12.50
N THR A 236 -20.81 -11.51 -12.83
CA THR A 236 -21.34 -10.82 -14.00
C THR A 236 -21.63 -9.35 -13.68
N LYS A 237 -21.43 -8.47 -14.66
CA LYS A 237 -21.62 -7.02 -14.49
C LYS A 237 -23.02 -6.69 -13.96
N GLY A 238 -23.10 -5.96 -12.84
CA GLY A 238 -24.35 -5.52 -12.21
C GLY A 238 -25.03 -6.57 -11.34
N SER A 239 -24.36 -7.67 -11.02
CA SER A 239 -24.79 -8.62 -9.98
C SER A 239 -24.45 -8.09 -8.59
N LEU A 240 -25.03 -8.67 -7.52
CA LEU A 240 -24.67 -8.30 -6.15
C LEU A 240 -23.19 -8.60 -5.83
N LEU A 241 -22.67 -9.69 -6.39
CA LEU A 241 -21.25 -10.03 -6.31
C LEU A 241 -20.37 -8.99 -7.00
N ASP A 242 -20.81 -8.44 -8.14
CA ASP A 242 -20.07 -7.39 -8.86
C ASP A 242 -20.04 -6.08 -8.08
N ASP A 243 -21.20 -5.66 -7.56
CA ASP A 243 -21.31 -4.44 -6.77
C ASP A 243 -20.44 -4.52 -5.50
N GLU A 244 -20.42 -5.68 -4.83
CA GLU A 244 -19.60 -5.91 -3.64
C GLU A 244 -18.10 -5.97 -3.98
N ALA A 245 -17.72 -6.67 -5.06
CA ALA A 245 -16.35 -6.72 -5.53
C ALA A 245 -15.82 -5.32 -5.93
N TYR A 246 -16.66 -4.52 -6.59
CA TYR A 246 -16.34 -3.12 -6.90
C TYR A 246 -16.16 -2.30 -5.63
N ARG A 247 -17.07 -2.40 -4.66
CA ARG A 247 -17.00 -1.67 -3.39
C ARG A 247 -15.70 -1.96 -2.63
N ARG A 248 -15.23 -3.21 -2.65
CA ARG A 248 -13.98 -3.64 -2.01
C ARG A 248 -12.74 -3.26 -2.82
N GLY A 249 -12.83 -3.29 -4.15
CA GLY A 249 -11.75 -2.98 -5.10
C GLY A 249 -10.59 -3.98 -5.10
N THR A 250 -10.18 -4.45 -3.93
CA THR A 250 -9.09 -5.42 -3.74
C THR A 250 -9.28 -6.25 -2.47
N SER A 251 -8.62 -7.43 -2.41
CA SER A 251 -8.44 -8.15 -1.15
C SER A 251 -7.35 -7.49 -0.31
N VAL A 252 -7.43 -7.61 1.03
CA VAL A 252 -6.47 -7.04 1.98
C VAL A 252 -5.87 -8.17 2.81
N TYR A 253 -4.53 -8.25 2.86
CA TYR A 253 -3.79 -9.35 3.49
C TYR A 253 -3.18 -8.89 4.81
N LEU A 254 -3.90 -9.10 5.91
CA LEU A 254 -3.45 -8.72 7.25
C LEU A 254 -2.56 -9.81 7.86
N ALA A 255 -1.86 -9.49 8.93
CA ALA A 255 -0.95 -10.42 9.60
C ALA A 255 -1.64 -11.69 10.13
N ASP A 256 -2.93 -11.60 10.51
CA ASP A 256 -3.71 -12.68 11.11
C ASP A 256 -4.79 -13.27 10.19
N ARG A 257 -5.24 -12.53 9.18
CA ARG A 257 -6.35 -12.92 8.30
C ARG A 257 -6.32 -12.22 6.94
N VAL A 258 -7.14 -12.69 6.01
CA VAL A 258 -7.42 -12.01 4.74
C VAL A 258 -8.84 -11.47 4.76
N ILE A 259 -9.01 -10.21 4.36
CA ILE A 259 -10.31 -9.62 4.02
C ILE A 259 -10.46 -9.75 2.50
N PRO A 260 -11.23 -10.74 1.99
CA PRO A 260 -11.24 -11.06 0.57
C PRO A 260 -12.16 -10.12 -0.21
N MET A 261 -11.81 -9.87 -1.49
CA MET A 261 -12.67 -9.14 -2.43
C MET A 261 -13.95 -9.93 -2.77
N LEU A 262 -13.85 -11.24 -2.85
CA LEU A 262 -14.95 -12.15 -3.17
C LEU A 262 -15.20 -13.15 -2.04
N PRO A 263 -16.46 -13.62 -1.84
CA PRO A 263 -16.73 -14.67 -0.87
C PRO A 263 -15.85 -15.91 -1.07
N PHE A 264 -15.48 -16.60 0.01
CA PHE A 264 -14.58 -17.77 -0.04
C PHE A 264 -15.12 -18.92 -0.92
N GLN A 265 -16.43 -19.00 -1.12
CA GLN A 265 -17.06 -19.94 -2.06
C GLN A 265 -16.58 -19.72 -3.51
N LEU A 266 -16.22 -18.47 -3.87
CA LEU A 266 -15.62 -18.16 -5.17
C LEU A 266 -14.10 -18.19 -5.09
N SER A 267 -13.51 -17.44 -4.15
CA SER A 267 -12.06 -17.22 -4.13
C SER A 267 -11.26 -18.49 -3.85
N ASN A 268 -11.76 -19.38 -2.99
CA ASN A 268 -11.01 -20.58 -2.58
C ASN A 268 -11.51 -21.88 -3.26
N ASP A 269 -12.70 -21.84 -3.89
CA ASP A 269 -13.32 -23.02 -4.50
C ASP A 269 -13.62 -22.80 -5.98
N LEU A 270 -14.72 -22.13 -6.31
CA LEU A 270 -15.30 -22.12 -7.66
C LEU A 270 -14.37 -21.48 -8.71
N CYS A 271 -13.68 -20.41 -8.34
CA CYS A 271 -12.71 -19.72 -9.23
C CYS A 271 -11.31 -20.25 -9.09
N SER A 272 -10.90 -20.69 -7.89
CA SER A 272 -9.53 -21.16 -7.63
C SER A 272 -9.14 -22.32 -8.54
N LEU A 273 -7.97 -22.23 -9.17
CA LEU A 273 -7.44 -23.25 -10.09
C LEU A 273 -6.94 -24.49 -9.33
N ASN A 274 -7.87 -25.16 -8.66
CA ASN A 274 -7.59 -26.32 -7.82
C ASN A 274 -7.11 -27.53 -8.64
N HIS A 275 -6.24 -28.34 -8.01
CA HIS A 275 -5.64 -29.51 -8.61
C HIS A 275 -6.70 -30.55 -9.00
N ASP A 276 -6.52 -31.13 -10.20
CA ASP A 276 -7.31 -32.22 -10.78
C ASP A 276 -8.82 -31.89 -10.98
N GLU A 277 -9.14 -30.61 -11.04
CA GLU A 277 -10.49 -30.13 -11.30
C GLU A 277 -10.56 -29.31 -12.60
N ASP A 278 -11.65 -29.50 -13.39
CA ASP A 278 -11.89 -28.62 -14.52
C ASP A 278 -12.24 -27.22 -14.01
N ARG A 279 -11.64 -26.18 -14.62
CA ARG A 279 -11.93 -24.77 -14.28
C ARG A 279 -12.03 -23.94 -15.56
N TYR A 280 -12.89 -22.94 -15.52
CA TYR A 280 -12.86 -21.89 -16.53
C TYR A 280 -11.66 -20.98 -16.28
N ALA A 281 -10.97 -20.66 -17.36
CA ALA A 281 -9.81 -19.77 -17.34
C ALA A 281 -9.88 -18.75 -18.50
N MET A 282 -9.15 -17.65 -18.34
CA MET A 282 -8.77 -16.74 -19.40
C MET A 282 -7.29 -17.00 -19.69
N SER A 283 -7.00 -17.49 -20.90
CA SER A 283 -5.66 -17.95 -21.27
C SER A 283 -4.96 -16.97 -22.19
N CYS A 284 -3.68 -16.73 -21.92
CA CYS A 284 -2.76 -15.98 -22.77
C CYS A 284 -1.62 -16.91 -23.21
N VAL A 285 -1.52 -17.17 -24.52
CA VAL A 285 -0.45 -17.98 -25.11
C VAL A 285 0.52 -17.07 -25.86
N MET A 286 1.79 -17.20 -25.56
CA MET A 286 2.88 -16.35 -26.03
C MET A 286 4.00 -17.15 -26.65
N ASP A 287 4.51 -16.71 -27.79
CA ASP A 287 5.78 -17.15 -28.35
C ASP A 287 6.89 -16.21 -27.82
N VAL A 288 7.81 -16.77 -27.05
CA VAL A 288 8.92 -16.02 -26.43
C VAL A 288 10.24 -16.46 -27.12
N SER A 289 10.93 -15.50 -27.73
CA SER A 289 12.21 -15.75 -28.34
C SER A 289 13.33 -15.96 -27.31
N PRO A 290 14.45 -16.54 -27.67
CA PRO A 290 15.60 -16.78 -26.76
C PRO A 290 16.17 -15.48 -26.13
N ASP A 291 15.93 -14.32 -26.76
CA ASP A 291 16.30 -12.99 -26.25
C ASP A 291 15.17 -12.29 -25.48
N GLY A 292 14.10 -13.03 -25.14
CA GLY A 292 13.02 -12.57 -24.27
C GLY A 292 11.94 -11.71 -24.96
N LYS A 293 11.94 -11.59 -26.29
CA LYS A 293 10.90 -10.86 -27.02
C LYS A 293 9.61 -11.67 -27.09
N VAL A 294 8.51 -11.03 -26.71
CA VAL A 294 7.19 -11.65 -26.60
C VAL A 294 6.32 -11.31 -27.81
N LYS A 295 5.75 -12.32 -28.42
CA LYS A 295 4.67 -12.20 -29.39
C LYS A 295 3.45 -12.93 -28.86
N THR A 296 2.34 -12.20 -28.68
CA THR A 296 1.06 -12.79 -28.28
C THR A 296 0.48 -13.62 -29.42
N GLU A 297 0.28 -14.92 -29.21
CA GLU A 297 -0.33 -15.80 -30.19
C GLU A 297 -1.84 -15.91 -30.02
N LEU A 298 -2.31 -16.00 -28.76
CA LEU A 298 -3.72 -16.19 -28.45
C LEU A 298 -4.08 -15.61 -27.09
N VAL A 299 -5.20 -14.89 -27.03
CA VAL A 299 -5.88 -14.53 -25.78
C VAL A 299 -7.32 -15.04 -25.90
N THR A 300 -7.75 -15.96 -25.03
CA THR A 300 -9.02 -16.66 -25.20
C THR A 300 -9.59 -17.19 -23.88
N PRO A 301 -10.92 -17.17 -23.73
CA PRO A 301 -11.57 -17.98 -22.71
C PRO A 301 -11.32 -19.48 -22.94
N SER A 302 -11.12 -20.23 -21.87
CA SER A 302 -10.69 -21.62 -21.95
C SER A 302 -11.25 -22.49 -20.83
N ILE A 303 -11.01 -23.80 -20.95
CA ILE A 303 -11.12 -24.76 -19.86
C ILE A 303 -9.76 -25.36 -19.62
N VAL A 304 -9.34 -25.38 -18.37
CA VAL A 304 -8.08 -25.97 -17.91
C VAL A 304 -8.32 -27.04 -16.86
N ARG A 305 -7.32 -27.92 -16.67
CA ARG A 305 -7.22 -28.81 -15.51
C ARG A 305 -5.79 -28.76 -15.03
N VAL A 306 -5.60 -28.31 -13.79
CA VAL A 306 -4.28 -28.26 -13.17
C VAL A 306 -3.82 -29.66 -12.84
N ALA A 307 -2.72 -30.07 -13.47
CA ALA A 307 -2.15 -31.41 -13.30
C ALA A 307 -1.38 -31.56 -11.99
N ARG A 308 -0.86 -30.48 -11.43
CA ARG A 308 -0.19 -30.47 -10.13
C ARG A 308 -0.21 -29.08 -9.49
N ARG A 309 -0.51 -29.04 -8.20
CA ARG A 309 -0.26 -27.88 -7.35
C ARG A 309 1.17 -27.95 -6.81
N CYS A 310 1.99 -26.97 -7.12
CA CYS A 310 3.34 -26.80 -6.63
C CYS A 310 3.42 -25.65 -5.62
N ASN A 311 4.49 -25.60 -4.83
CA ASN A 311 4.77 -24.47 -3.97
C ASN A 311 6.22 -23.98 -4.15
N TYR A 312 6.44 -22.67 -3.85
CA TYR A 312 7.74 -22.04 -4.02
C TYR A 312 8.88 -22.79 -3.30
N PRO A 313 8.75 -23.20 -2.01
CA PRO A 313 9.81 -23.93 -1.31
C PRO A 313 10.22 -25.26 -1.99
N GLU A 314 9.25 -26.05 -2.49
CA GLU A 314 9.59 -27.33 -3.13
C GLU A 314 10.27 -27.15 -4.49
N ILE A 315 9.83 -26.15 -5.27
CA ILE A 315 10.47 -25.84 -6.57
C ILE A 315 11.90 -25.34 -6.35
N ASN A 316 12.13 -24.46 -5.35
CA ASN A 316 13.48 -23.99 -5.02
C ASN A 316 14.40 -25.14 -4.58
N LYS A 317 13.92 -26.06 -3.74
CA LYS A 317 14.69 -27.24 -3.35
C LYS A 317 15.02 -28.14 -4.56
N ALA A 318 14.05 -28.32 -5.47
CA ALA A 318 14.28 -29.09 -6.69
C ALA A 318 15.38 -28.45 -7.55
N PHE A 319 15.36 -27.14 -7.75
CA PHE A 319 16.34 -26.44 -8.57
C PHE A 319 17.74 -26.36 -7.95
N HIS A 320 17.84 -26.12 -6.63
CA HIS A 320 19.13 -25.87 -5.98
C HIS A 320 19.77 -27.11 -5.36
N GLU A 321 18.95 -28.01 -4.83
CA GLU A 321 19.43 -29.19 -4.08
C GLU A 321 19.21 -30.53 -4.83
N GLY A 322 18.40 -30.52 -5.88
CA GLY A 322 17.98 -31.75 -6.59
C GLY A 322 17.03 -32.61 -5.74
N ILE A 323 16.48 -32.02 -4.63
CA ILE A 323 15.56 -32.73 -3.73
C ILE A 323 14.13 -32.39 -4.14
N MET A 324 13.38 -33.40 -4.54
CA MET A 324 12.01 -33.23 -5.00
C MET A 324 11.14 -34.44 -4.68
N PRO A 325 9.82 -34.25 -4.48
CA PRO A 325 8.85 -35.34 -4.44
C PRO A 325 8.84 -36.12 -5.77
N ALA A 326 8.55 -37.42 -5.71
CA ALA A 326 8.58 -38.29 -6.88
C ALA A 326 7.59 -37.88 -7.99
N ASP A 327 6.46 -37.33 -7.62
CA ASP A 327 5.44 -36.80 -8.53
C ASP A 327 5.86 -35.48 -9.22
N LEU A 328 6.75 -34.68 -8.63
CA LEU A 328 7.30 -33.47 -9.24
C LEU A 328 8.27 -33.80 -10.37
N ALA A 329 8.99 -34.93 -10.31
CA ALA A 329 10.00 -35.30 -11.28
C ALA A 329 9.50 -35.35 -12.74
N HIS A 330 8.20 -35.68 -12.91
CA HIS A 330 7.57 -35.68 -14.24
C HIS A 330 7.42 -34.28 -14.83
N PHE A 331 7.32 -33.25 -14.01
CA PHE A 331 7.14 -31.85 -14.43
C PHE A 331 8.46 -31.08 -14.58
N MET A 332 9.58 -31.66 -14.11
CA MET A 332 10.89 -30.99 -14.14
C MET A 332 11.30 -30.45 -15.50
N PRO A 333 11.15 -31.20 -16.62
CA PRO A 333 11.52 -30.65 -17.92
C PRO A 333 10.75 -29.38 -18.29
N MET A 334 9.44 -29.33 -18.00
CA MET A 334 8.60 -28.15 -18.21
C MET A 334 9.00 -27.00 -17.30
N LEU A 335 9.33 -27.28 -16.03
CA LEU A 335 9.78 -26.27 -15.04
C LEU A 335 11.16 -25.70 -15.40
N GLU A 336 12.06 -26.51 -15.95
CA GLU A 336 13.37 -26.07 -16.49
C GLU A 336 13.18 -25.16 -17.71
N ASP A 337 12.26 -25.49 -18.61
CA ASP A 337 11.91 -24.66 -19.76
C ASP A 337 11.26 -23.34 -19.30
N LEU A 338 10.36 -23.38 -18.32
CA LEU A 338 9.74 -22.20 -17.71
C LEU A 338 10.79 -21.28 -17.07
N LYS A 339 11.74 -21.87 -16.33
CA LYS A 339 12.84 -21.11 -15.73
C LYS A 339 13.69 -20.42 -16.80
N ALA A 340 14.07 -21.14 -17.83
CA ALA A 340 14.87 -20.58 -18.94
C ALA A 340 14.10 -19.47 -19.69
N CYS A 341 12.80 -19.65 -19.88
CA CYS A 341 11.92 -18.63 -20.46
C CYS A 341 11.85 -17.38 -19.58
N ALA A 342 11.64 -17.54 -18.26
CA ALA A 342 11.60 -16.43 -17.30
C ALA A 342 12.94 -15.67 -17.24
N ASP A 343 14.06 -16.38 -17.26
CA ASP A 343 15.39 -15.75 -17.30
C ASP A 343 15.60 -14.92 -18.57
N ALA A 344 15.08 -15.37 -19.73
CA ALA A 344 15.11 -14.61 -20.98
C ALA A 344 14.22 -13.35 -20.88
N LEU A 345 12.99 -13.48 -20.36
CA LEU A 345 12.06 -12.36 -20.14
C LEU A 345 12.67 -11.30 -19.20
N ARG A 346 13.28 -11.74 -18.09
CA ARG A 346 13.97 -10.87 -17.14
C ARG A 346 15.12 -10.13 -17.78
N THR A 347 15.91 -10.83 -18.60
CA THR A 347 17.04 -10.24 -19.32
C THR A 347 16.57 -9.13 -20.27
N ASP A 348 15.51 -9.37 -21.05
CA ASP A 348 14.92 -8.32 -21.92
C ASP A 348 14.42 -7.11 -21.11
N ARG A 349 13.69 -7.36 -20.03
CA ARG A 349 13.16 -6.31 -19.15
C ARG A 349 14.29 -5.48 -18.52
N THR A 350 15.36 -6.12 -18.05
CA THR A 350 16.56 -5.44 -17.54
C THR A 350 17.23 -4.64 -18.65
N CYS A 351 17.35 -5.18 -19.85
CA CYS A 351 17.89 -4.45 -21.01
C CYS A 351 17.03 -3.25 -21.41
N ARG A 352 15.73 -3.26 -21.16
CA ARG A 352 14.84 -2.11 -21.36
C ARG A 352 15.03 -1.03 -20.31
N GLY A 353 15.60 -1.36 -19.15
CA GLY A 353 15.88 -0.43 -18.04
C GLY A 353 14.96 -0.59 -16.84
N ALA A 354 14.31 -1.74 -16.68
CA ALA A 354 13.48 -2.00 -15.50
C ALA A 354 14.28 -1.76 -14.20
N LEU A 355 13.63 -1.09 -13.25
CA LEU A 355 14.22 -0.78 -11.96
C LEU A 355 13.98 -1.96 -11.03
N ASP A 356 15.04 -2.46 -10.41
CA ASP A 356 14.97 -3.48 -9.37
C ASP A 356 15.42 -2.84 -8.04
N PHE A 357 14.44 -2.50 -7.21
CA PHE A 357 14.69 -2.01 -5.86
C PHE A 357 14.66 -3.24 -4.94
N ASP A 358 15.81 -3.62 -4.44
CA ASP A 358 15.96 -4.78 -3.53
C ASP A 358 15.77 -4.33 -2.07
N PHE A 359 14.59 -3.79 -1.77
CA PHE A 359 14.25 -3.49 -0.37
C PHE A 359 13.85 -4.79 0.35
N PRO A 360 14.38 -5.03 1.54
CA PRO A 360 13.99 -6.18 2.32
C PRO A 360 12.53 -6.07 2.79
N GLU A 361 11.74 -7.09 2.50
CA GLU A 361 10.40 -7.25 3.07
C GLU A 361 10.50 -8.10 4.34
N TYR A 362 9.65 -7.81 5.31
CA TYR A 362 9.60 -8.54 6.58
C TYR A 362 8.19 -9.04 6.84
N LYS A 363 8.08 -10.24 7.41
CA LYS A 363 6.81 -10.84 7.80
C LYS A 363 6.78 -11.10 9.30
N VAL A 364 5.75 -10.61 9.96
CA VAL A 364 5.51 -10.91 11.37
C VAL A 364 4.84 -12.29 11.47
N ILE A 365 5.42 -13.20 12.24
CA ILE A 365 4.85 -14.52 12.51
C ILE A 365 4.16 -14.46 13.87
N LEU A 366 2.87 -14.78 13.85
CA LEU A 366 2.00 -14.77 15.02
C LEU A 366 1.82 -16.17 15.60
N ASP A 367 1.53 -16.27 16.91
CA ASP A 367 1.02 -17.49 17.54
C ASP A 367 -0.49 -17.66 17.33
N GLU A 368 -1.07 -18.71 17.93
CA GLU A 368 -2.52 -18.99 17.84
C GLU A 368 -3.38 -17.91 18.53
N GLU A 369 -2.82 -17.16 19.44
CA GLU A 369 -3.43 -16.05 20.17
C GLU A 369 -3.32 -14.71 19.39
N GLY A 370 -2.57 -14.66 18.28
CA GLY A 370 -2.33 -13.47 17.49
C GLY A 370 -1.20 -12.59 18.04
N THR A 371 -0.38 -13.13 18.97
CA THR A 371 0.79 -12.43 19.52
C THR A 371 2.01 -12.63 18.61
N PRO A 372 2.83 -11.61 18.35
CA PRO A 372 4.02 -11.75 17.50
C PRO A 372 5.09 -12.60 18.20
N LEU A 373 5.50 -13.70 17.51
CA LEU A 373 6.56 -14.61 17.97
C LEU A 373 7.94 -14.18 17.47
N ARG A 374 8.02 -13.84 16.18
CA ARG A 374 9.26 -13.43 15.52
C ARG A 374 8.96 -12.67 14.23
N ILE A 375 9.96 -11.96 13.75
CA ILE A 375 9.92 -11.26 12.46
C ILE A 375 10.92 -11.96 11.54
N GLU A 376 10.46 -12.38 10.37
CA GLU A 376 11.26 -13.07 9.37
C GLU A 376 11.50 -12.17 8.16
N LYS A 377 12.75 -12.08 7.72
CA LYS A 377 13.08 -11.42 6.45
C LYS A 377 12.61 -12.31 5.30
N ARG A 378 11.74 -11.78 4.47
CA ARG A 378 11.29 -12.46 3.24
C ARG A 378 12.37 -12.31 2.16
N ILE A 379 12.82 -13.43 1.65
CA ILE A 379 13.75 -13.49 0.54
C ILE A 379 12.96 -13.94 -0.70
N ARG A 380 12.90 -13.08 -1.73
CA ARG A 380 12.27 -13.44 -3.02
C ARG A 380 13.10 -14.54 -3.68
N SER A 381 12.51 -15.72 -3.75
CA SER A 381 13.14 -16.92 -4.28
C SER A 381 13.12 -16.96 -5.82
N ASP A 382 13.92 -17.86 -6.42
CA ASP A 382 13.95 -18.03 -7.88
C ASP A 382 12.61 -18.48 -8.44
N ALA A 383 11.87 -19.33 -7.71
CA ALA A 383 10.53 -19.77 -8.11
C ALA A 383 9.52 -18.63 -8.11
N GLU A 384 9.59 -17.71 -7.12
CA GLU A 384 8.74 -16.51 -7.11
C GLU A 384 9.05 -15.58 -8.28
N LYS A 385 10.34 -15.32 -8.53
CA LYS A 385 10.80 -14.50 -9.67
C LYS A 385 10.38 -15.09 -11.02
N MET A 386 10.41 -16.43 -11.14
CA MET A 386 9.99 -17.12 -12.35
C MET A 386 8.51 -16.90 -12.67
N ILE A 387 7.65 -17.00 -11.68
CA ILE A 387 6.21 -16.74 -11.85
C ILE A 387 5.95 -15.23 -12.09
N GLU A 388 6.62 -14.34 -11.36
CA GLU A 388 6.52 -12.89 -11.56
C GLU A 388 6.84 -12.50 -13.02
N ASP A 389 7.93 -13.01 -13.61
CA ASP A 389 8.30 -12.70 -14.99
C ASP A 389 7.27 -13.21 -16.00
N ALA A 390 6.69 -14.40 -15.77
CA ALA A 390 5.62 -14.94 -16.60
C ALA A 390 4.34 -14.08 -16.50
N MET A 391 3.97 -13.62 -15.29
CA MET A 391 2.82 -12.78 -15.06
C MET A 391 2.99 -11.38 -15.68
N ILE A 392 4.17 -10.77 -15.54
CA ILE A 392 4.48 -9.48 -16.18
C ILE A 392 4.36 -9.62 -17.72
N ALA A 393 4.91 -10.68 -18.31
CA ALA A 393 4.80 -10.91 -19.74
C ALA A 393 3.34 -11.07 -20.21
N ALA A 394 2.51 -11.80 -19.46
CA ALA A 394 1.10 -11.96 -19.74
C ALA A 394 0.32 -10.63 -19.62
N ASN A 395 0.60 -9.84 -18.57
CA ASN A 395 0.02 -8.52 -18.38
C ASN A 395 0.35 -7.58 -19.55
N GLU A 396 1.62 -7.52 -19.99
CA GLU A 396 2.04 -6.74 -21.16
C GLU A 396 1.38 -7.25 -22.46
N ALA A 397 1.30 -8.57 -22.65
CA ALA A 397 0.72 -9.18 -23.84
C ALA A 397 -0.79 -8.84 -23.95
N VAL A 398 -1.51 -8.92 -22.83
CA VAL A 398 -2.95 -8.58 -22.76
C VAL A 398 -3.17 -7.08 -22.91
N ALA A 399 -2.32 -6.24 -22.31
CA ALA A 399 -2.41 -4.79 -22.50
C ALA A 399 -2.30 -4.41 -23.99
N ARG A 400 -1.27 -4.93 -24.67
CA ARG A 400 -1.09 -4.74 -26.12
C ARG A 400 -2.23 -5.34 -26.97
N PHE A 401 -2.82 -6.45 -26.53
CA PHE A 401 -3.98 -7.04 -27.19
C PHE A 401 -5.19 -6.09 -27.13
N LEU A 402 -5.50 -5.54 -25.96
CA LEU A 402 -6.62 -4.62 -25.76
C LEU A 402 -6.38 -3.28 -26.44
N GLU A 403 -5.18 -2.72 -26.39
CA GLU A 403 -4.81 -1.47 -27.08
C GLU A 403 -5.09 -1.54 -28.58
N LYS A 404 -4.79 -2.67 -29.23
CA LYS A 404 -5.06 -2.90 -30.66
C LYS A 404 -6.54 -2.89 -31.03
N THR A 405 -7.44 -3.06 -30.06
CA THR A 405 -8.89 -2.97 -30.31
C THR A 405 -9.36 -1.53 -30.56
N GLY A 406 -8.58 -0.54 -30.10
CA GLY A 406 -8.94 0.88 -30.13
C GLY A 406 -10.08 1.28 -29.20
N HIS A 407 -10.51 0.39 -28.30
CA HIS A 407 -11.50 0.68 -27.27
C HIS A 407 -10.84 1.14 -25.98
N THR A 408 -11.56 1.93 -25.17
CA THR A 408 -11.09 2.31 -23.83
C THR A 408 -10.83 1.05 -23.00
N SER A 409 -9.65 0.99 -22.41
CA SER A 409 -9.22 -0.08 -21.51
C SER A 409 -8.81 0.50 -20.16
N ILE A 410 -8.40 -0.34 -19.25
CA ILE A 410 -7.79 0.06 -17.99
C ILE A 410 -6.34 -0.39 -17.99
N TYR A 411 -5.45 0.53 -17.66
CA TYR A 411 -4.01 0.31 -17.60
C TYR A 411 -3.50 0.47 -16.19
N ARG A 412 -2.40 -0.17 -15.88
CA ARG A 412 -1.59 0.10 -14.69
C ARG A 412 -0.46 1.01 -15.11
N VAL A 413 -0.51 2.27 -14.72
CA VAL A 413 0.43 3.29 -15.15
C VAL A 413 1.37 3.69 -14.02
N HIS A 414 2.62 3.97 -14.39
CA HIS A 414 3.62 4.54 -13.52
C HIS A 414 4.35 5.61 -14.30
N GLU A 415 4.01 6.86 -14.02
CA GLU A 415 4.50 8.00 -14.76
C GLU A 415 5.99 8.26 -14.53
N HIS A 416 6.56 9.15 -15.32
CA HIS A 416 7.93 9.63 -15.18
C HIS A 416 8.14 10.33 -13.83
N PRO A 417 9.42 10.41 -13.34
CA PRO A 417 9.74 11.08 -12.10
C PRO A 417 9.26 12.54 -12.06
N ASP A 418 8.78 12.97 -10.90
CA ASP A 418 8.42 14.36 -10.64
C ASP A 418 9.63 15.29 -10.81
N GLU A 419 9.49 16.39 -11.57
CA GLU A 419 10.60 17.28 -11.94
C GLU A 419 11.27 17.91 -10.72
N GLU A 420 10.52 18.35 -9.70
CA GLU A 420 11.08 19.00 -8.50
C GLU A 420 11.85 18.00 -7.63
N LYS A 421 11.28 16.81 -7.46
CA LYS A 421 11.91 15.73 -6.70
C LYS A 421 13.15 15.19 -7.44
N LEU A 422 13.09 15.10 -8.76
CA LEU A 422 14.22 14.73 -9.60
C LEU A 422 15.36 15.76 -9.50
N ASN A 423 15.05 17.06 -9.49
CA ASN A 423 16.04 18.11 -9.29
C ASN A 423 16.68 18.05 -7.90
N SER A 424 15.92 17.61 -6.88
CA SER A 424 16.46 17.37 -5.55
C SER A 424 17.43 16.18 -5.53
N LEU A 425 17.10 15.09 -6.24
CA LEU A 425 17.99 13.95 -6.43
C LEU A 425 19.26 14.35 -7.18
N LYS A 426 19.16 15.15 -8.26
CA LYS A 426 20.33 15.66 -9.03
C LYS A 426 21.27 16.49 -8.14
N ARG A 427 20.70 17.37 -7.30
CA ARG A 427 21.48 18.16 -6.33
C ARG A 427 22.23 17.29 -5.34
N LEU A 428 21.55 16.28 -4.77
CA LEU A 428 22.16 15.33 -3.85
C LEU A 428 23.35 14.61 -4.51
N ILE A 429 23.16 14.05 -5.71
CA ILE A 429 24.20 13.38 -6.49
C ILE A 429 25.42 14.29 -6.72
N ALA A 430 25.19 15.55 -7.08
CA ALA A 430 26.27 16.53 -7.27
C ALA A 430 27.02 16.85 -5.98
N ILE A 431 26.32 17.00 -4.84
CA ILE A 431 26.93 17.23 -3.53
C ILE A 431 27.79 16.04 -3.08
N MET A 432 27.32 14.82 -3.36
CA MET A 432 28.06 13.60 -3.08
C MET A 432 29.25 13.34 -4.00
N GLY A 433 29.47 14.21 -4.99
CA GLY A 433 30.60 14.13 -5.91
C GLY A 433 30.50 13.04 -6.96
N LEU A 434 29.32 12.46 -7.15
CA LEU A 434 29.08 11.49 -8.21
C LEU A 434 29.05 12.21 -9.56
N ASN A 435 29.92 11.79 -10.47
CA ASN A 435 30.01 12.37 -11.81
C ASN A 435 28.97 11.73 -12.75
N LEU A 436 27.69 11.84 -12.40
CA LEU A 436 26.55 11.32 -13.14
C LEU A 436 25.64 12.46 -13.57
N SER A 437 25.25 12.44 -14.84
CA SER A 437 24.27 13.36 -15.38
C SER A 437 22.95 12.64 -15.62
N ILE A 438 21.91 13.05 -14.93
CA ILE A 438 20.55 12.60 -15.19
C ILE A 438 19.90 13.61 -16.14
N PRO A 439 19.34 13.17 -17.29
CA PRO A 439 18.60 14.06 -18.21
C PRO A 439 17.46 14.82 -17.52
N LYS A 440 16.92 15.84 -18.18
CA LYS A 440 15.76 16.58 -17.67
C LYS A 440 14.54 15.65 -17.64
N ASP A 441 14.35 14.85 -18.69
CA ASP A 441 13.32 13.83 -18.83
C ASP A 441 14.03 12.46 -18.96
N PRO A 442 14.26 11.77 -17.83
CA PRO A 442 15.04 10.54 -17.84
C PRO A 442 14.21 9.37 -18.30
N GLU A 443 14.81 8.52 -19.10
CA GLU A 443 14.29 7.18 -19.37
C GLU A 443 14.60 6.21 -18.21
N PRO A 444 13.87 5.10 -18.08
CA PRO A 444 14.15 4.11 -17.03
C PRO A 444 15.62 3.66 -16.96
N LYS A 445 16.29 3.54 -18.12
CA LYS A 445 17.73 3.21 -18.20
C LYS A 445 18.65 4.21 -17.54
N ASP A 446 18.30 5.50 -17.54
CA ASP A 446 19.12 6.53 -16.92
C ASP A 446 19.12 6.37 -15.40
N ILE A 447 17.95 6.04 -14.84
CA ILE A 447 17.78 5.76 -13.42
C ILE A 447 18.41 4.41 -13.03
N GLN A 448 18.23 3.37 -13.84
CA GLN A 448 18.88 2.06 -13.65
C GLN A 448 20.41 2.24 -13.56
N LYS A 449 21.00 2.97 -14.48
CA LYS A 449 22.46 3.24 -14.50
C LYS A 449 22.91 3.99 -13.23
N LEU A 450 22.11 4.93 -12.74
CA LEU A 450 22.38 5.60 -11.46
C LEU A 450 22.46 4.59 -10.32
N LEU A 451 21.44 3.74 -10.17
CA LEU A 451 21.37 2.73 -9.12
C LEU A 451 22.52 1.72 -9.22
N GLU A 452 22.85 1.27 -10.43
CA GLU A 452 24.00 0.37 -10.66
C GLU A 452 25.34 1.01 -10.28
N THR A 453 25.50 2.31 -10.54
CA THR A 453 26.77 3.01 -10.24
C THR A 453 27.03 3.17 -8.75
N VAL A 454 25.97 3.28 -7.94
CA VAL A 454 26.11 3.44 -6.47
C VAL A 454 26.05 2.11 -5.71
N LYS A 455 25.86 1.01 -6.41
CA LYS A 455 25.74 -0.31 -5.80
C LYS A 455 27.00 -0.71 -5.05
N GLY A 456 26.85 -1.04 -3.75
CA GLY A 456 27.95 -1.39 -2.85
C GLY A 456 28.72 -0.19 -2.27
N GLU A 457 28.31 1.05 -2.58
CA GLU A 457 28.90 2.26 -2.02
C GLU A 457 28.12 2.71 -0.78
N ASP A 458 28.77 3.45 0.14
CA ASP A 458 28.15 3.97 1.37
C ASP A 458 26.91 4.85 1.13
N ILE A 459 26.78 5.38 -0.08
CA ILE A 459 25.68 6.27 -0.49
C ILE A 459 24.50 5.54 -1.15
N GLU A 460 24.60 4.22 -1.37
CA GLU A 460 23.59 3.42 -2.06
C GLU A 460 22.19 3.62 -1.47
N ALA A 461 22.07 3.45 -0.15
CA ALA A 461 20.79 3.55 0.56
C ALA A 461 20.13 4.93 0.37
N VAL A 462 20.92 6.02 0.44
CA VAL A 462 20.41 7.38 0.25
C VAL A 462 19.89 7.57 -1.17
N VAL A 463 20.67 7.15 -2.16
CA VAL A 463 20.33 7.31 -3.58
C VAL A 463 19.11 6.47 -3.92
N GLN A 464 19.00 5.23 -3.43
CA GLN A 464 17.82 4.39 -3.62
C GLN A 464 16.55 5.04 -3.05
N VAL A 465 16.58 5.50 -1.78
CA VAL A 465 15.43 6.16 -1.14
C VAL A 465 15.04 7.44 -1.87
N MET A 466 16.00 8.29 -2.26
CA MET A 466 15.72 9.53 -2.97
C MET A 466 15.19 9.28 -4.39
N THR A 467 15.69 8.25 -5.05
CA THR A 467 15.17 7.81 -6.35
C THR A 467 13.73 7.35 -6.20
N LEU A 468 13.43 6.47 -5.25
CA LEU A 468 12.07 6.01 -5.00
C LEU A 468 11.11 7.17 -4.68
N ARG A 469 11.54 8.13 -3.85
CA ARG A 469 10.76 9.33 -3.52
C ARG A 469 10.52 10.26 -4.71
N SER A 470 11.38 10.20 -5.74
CA SER A 470 11.21 11.00 -6.97
C SER A 470 10.20 10.38 -7.93
N LEU A 471 9.89 9.10 -7.78
CA LEU A 471 8.91 8.41 -8.59
C LEU A 471 7.50 8.62 -8.01
N PRO A 472 6.48 8.86 -8.85
CA PRO A 472 5.10 8.83 -8.43
C PRO A 472 4.69 7.39 -8.07
N GLN A 473 3.58 7.25 -7.36
CA GLN A 473 3.01 5.94 -7.13
C GLN A 473 2.30 5.44 -8.38
N ALA A 474 2.40 4.14 -8.67
CA ALA A 474 1.63 3.54 -9.75
C ALA A 474 0.13 3.58 -9.44
N CYS A 475 -0.69 3.83 -10.46
CA CYS A 475 -2.16 3.90 -10.33
C CYS A 475 -2.86 3.24 -11.51
N TYR A 476 -4.18 3.14 -11.45
CA TYR A 476 -4.99 2.72 -12.59
C TYR A 476 -5.43 3.93 -13.39
N SER A 477 -5.44 3.81 -14.72
CA SER A 477 -5.85 4.87 -15.65
C SER A 477 -6.48 4.27 -16.91
N THR A 478 -7.35 5.04 -17.56
CA THR A 478 -7.84 4.71 -18.90
C THR A 478 -6.93 5.22 -20.01
N GLU A 479 -5.95 6.04 -19.67
CA GLU A 479 -4.91 6.53 -20.57
C GLU A 479 -3.63 5.71 -20.37
N ASN A 480 -3.04 5.23 -21.47
CA ASN A 480 -1.78 4.49 -21.41
C ASN A 480 -0.61 5.48 -21.32
N ALA A 481 -0.09 5.67 -20.11
CA ALA A 481 1.13 6.45 -19.85
C ALA A 481 2.39 5.56 -19.73
N GLY A 482 2.27 4.27 -20.01
CA GLY A 482 3.35 3.30 -19.76
C GLY A 482 3.58 3.01 -18.27
N HIS A 483 4.58 2.20 -17.99
CA HIS A 483 4.96 1.87 -16.61
C HIS A 483 6.47 2.02 -16.42
N PHE A 484 6.88 3.17 -15.91
CA PHE A 484 8.29 3.56 -15.78
C PHE A 484 9.11 2.52 -14.99
N GLY A 485 8.62 2.08 -13.84
CA GLY A 485 9.36 1.17 -12.94
C GLY A 485 9.76 -0.16 -13.57
N ILE A 486 8.92 -0.74 -14.44
CA ILE A 486 9.23 -1.99 -15.16
C ILE A 486 9.63 -1.78 -16.61
N ALA A 487 9.84 -0.53 -17.02
CA ALA A 487 10.22 -0.13 -18.38
C ALA A 487 9.29 -0.75 -19.45
N SER A 488 7.97 -0.64 -19.24
CA SER A 488 6.95 -1.15 -20.14
C SER A 488 6.18 -0.01 -20.83
N GLU A 489 6.03 -0.08 -22.14
CA GLU A 489 5.28 0.92 -22.91
C GLU A 489 3.75 0.77 -22.75
N CYS A 490 3.28 -0.43 -22.40
CA CYS A 490 1.86 -0.73 -22.25
C CYS A 490 1.68 -1.85 -21.23
N TYR A 491 1.03 -1.55 -20.11
CA TYR A 491 0.87 -2.49 -19.01
C TYR A 491 -0.52 -2.43 -18.41
N THR A 492 -1.07 -3.59 -18.06
CA THR A 492 -2.32 -3.72 -17.33
C THR A 492 -2.20 -4.83 -16.29
N HIS A 493 -3.12 -4.87 -15.35
CA HIS A 493 -3.28 -6.01 -14.47
C HIS A 493 -4.34 -6.96 -15.04
N PHE A 494 -3.96 -8.22 -15.25
CA PHE A 494 -4.80 -9.28 -15.82
C PHE A 494 -4.76 -10.56 -14.99
N THR A 495 -3.69 -10.76 -14.22
CA THR A 495 -3.31 -12.08 -13.69
C THR A 495 -3.89 -12.40 -12.32
N SER A 496 -4.70 -11.52 -11.69
CA SER A 496 -5.24 -11.77 -10.34
C SER A 496 -6.67 -11.29 -10.14
N PRO A 497 -7.67 -11.78 -10.90
CA PRO A 497 -9.07 -11.32 -10.83
C PRO A 497 -9.82 -11.80 -9.58
N ILE A 498 -9.31 -12.79 -8.84
CA ILE A 498 -9.90 -13.22 -7.56
C ILE A 498 -9.74 -12.12 -6.51
N ARG A 499 -8.61 -11.41 -6.55
CA ARG A 499 -8.22 -10.45 -5.51
C ARG A 499 -8.09 -9.00 -5.97
N ARG A 500 -8.23 -8.69 -7.29
CA ARG A 500 -8.20 -7.31 -7.81
C ARG A 500 -9.33 -7.07 -8.80
N TYR A 501 -10.14 -6.05 -8.55
CA TYR A 501 -11.24 -5.69 -9.43
C TYR A 501 -10.81 -5.18 -10.82
N PRO A 502 -9.70 -4.44 -11.01
CA PRO A 502 -9.18 -4.09 -12.32
C PRO A 502 -8.94 -5.29 -13.23
N ASP A 503 -8.39 -6.39 -12.70
CA ASP A 503 -8.18 -7.63 -13.45
C ASP A 503 -9.50 -8.25 -13.92
N LEU A 504 -10.52 -8.25 -13.07
CA LEU A 504 -11.88 -8.69 -13.44
C LEU A 504 -12.45 -7.82 -14.58
N MET A 505 -12.24 -6.50 -14.53
CA MET A 505 -12.62 -5.61 -15.63
C MET A 505 -11.88 -5.95 -16.92
N VAL A 506 -10.58 -6.19 -16.85
CA VAL A 506 -9.75 -6.60 -18.01
C VAL A 506 -10.28 -7.90 -18.64
N HIS A 507 -10.64 -8.90 -17.83
CA HIS A 507 -11.25 -10.14 -18.33
C HIS A 507 -12.55 -9.88 -19.10
N ARG A 508 -13.40 -9.00 -18.60
CA ARG A 508 -14.64 -8.58 -19.29
C ARG A 508 -14.35 -7.84 -20.60
N LEU A 509 -13.32 -7.00 -20.63
CA LEU A 509 -12.89 -6.30 -21.85
C LEU A 509 -12.34 -7.27 -22.90
N ILE A 510 -11.58 -8.30 -22.49
CA ILE A 510 -11.12 -9.38 -23.39
C ILE A 510 -12.32 -10.11 -24.00
N ARG A 511 -13.30 -10.52 -23.19
CA ARG A 511 -14.52 -11.19 -23.70
C ARG A 511 -15.26 -10.32 -24.71
N GLN A 512 -15.36 -9.04 -24.43
CA GLN A 512 -15.98 -8.08 -25.35
C GLN A 512 -15.16 -7.94 -26.65
N ALA A 513 -13.85 -7.87 -26.58
CA ALA A 513 -12.98 -7.74 -27.76
C ALA A 513 -13.05 -8.95 -28.70
N ILE A 514 -13.33 -10.14 -28.15
CA ILE A 514 -13.46 -11.40 -28.92
C ILE A 514 -14.88 -11.59 -29.46
N SER A 515 -15.89 -11.03 -28.79
CA SER A 515 -17.32 -11.11 -29.21
C SER A 515 -17.69 -10.04 -30.21
N GLU A 516 -18.93 -10.07 -30.72
CA GLU A 516 -19.48 -9.00 -31.55
C GLU A 516 -19.55 -7.68 -30.76
N GLY A 517 -19.09 -6.60 -31.36
CA GLY A 517 -18.83 -5.31 -30.70
C GLY A 517 -20.06 -4.62 -30.10
N LEU A 518 -19.85 -3.74 -29.15
CA LEU A 518 -20.86 -2.89 -28.53
C LEU A 518 -21.29 -1.74 -29.44
N SER A 519 -22.51 -1.26 -29.22
CA SER A 519 -22.97 -0.01 -29.84
C SER A 519 -22.18 1.20 -29.31
N LYS A 520 -22.16 2.30 -30.06
CA LYS A 520 -21.51 3.55 -29.65
C LYS A 520 -21.99 4.08 -28.27
N ALA A 521 -23.27 3.88 -27.96
CA ALA A 521 -23.87 4.32 -26.71
C ALA A 521 -23.37 3.47 -25.51
N GLU A 522 -23.23 2.16 -25.73
CA GLU A 522 -22.66 1.24 -24.71
C GLU A 522 -21.18 1.50 -24.48
N LEU A 523 -20.42 1.72 -25.56
CA LEU A 523 -19.00 2.10 -25.45
C LEU A 523 -18.80 3.39 -24.62
N LYS A 524 -19.64 4.42 -24.85
CA LYS A 524 -19.58 5.66 -24.07
C LYS A 524 -19.83 5.42 -22.58
N LYS A 525 -20.90 4.67 -22.26
CA LYS A 525 -21.19 4.32 -20.85
C LYS A 525 -20.09 3.50 -20.21
N GLN A 526 -19.46 2.62 -20.97
CA GLN A 526 -18.34 1.83 -20.51
C GLN A 526 -17.12 2.72 -20.21
N THR A 527 -16.79 3.65 -21.10
CA THR A 527 -15.70 4.61 -20.87
C THR A 527 -15.92 5.43 -19.61
N GLU A 528 -17.15 5.97 -19.42
CA GLU A 528 -17.51 6.72 -18.21
C GLU A 528 -17.41 5.87 -16.93
N PHE A 529 -17.72 4.59 -17.01
CA PHE A 529 -17.56 3.66 -15.89
C PHE A 529 -16.09 3.37 -15.62
N LEU A 530 -15.29 3.06 -16.66
CA LEU A 530 -13.87 2.74 -16.51
C LEU A 530 -13.05 3.89 -15.91
N LEU A 531 -13.37 5.15 -16.29
CA LEU A 531 -12.76 6.34 -15.69
C LEU A 531 -12.95 6.35 -14.16
N ARG A 532 -14.20 6.26 -13.71
CA ARG A 532 -14.51 6.26 -12.27
C ARG A 532 -13.94 5.03 -11.55
N ALA A 533 -13.94 3.88 -12.22
CA ALA A 533 -13.42 2.65 -11.65
C ALA A 533 -11.88 2.67 -11.49
N ALA A 534 -11.17 3.35 -12.38
CA ALA A 534 -9.73 3.51 -12.28
C ALA A 534 -9.35 4.31 -11.01
N ASP A 535 -10.03 5.44 -10.78
CA ASP A 535 -9.82 6.26 -9.58
C ASP A 535 -10.17 5.47 -8.32
N HIS A 536 -11.37 4.88 -8.28
CA HIS A 536 -11.83 4.08 -7.15
C HIS A 536 -10.91 2.90 -6.80
N CYS A 537 -10.45 2.15 -7.83
CA CYS A 537 -9.53 1.02 -7.59
C CYS A 537 -8.15 1.48 -7.12
N SER A 538 -7.68 2.65 -7.53
CA SER A 538 -6.43 3.23 -7.02
C SER A 538 -6.57 3.65 -5.56
N GLU A 539 -7.69 4.26 -5.18
CA GLU A 539 -8.00 4.64 -3.80
C GLU A 539 -8.15 3.42 -2.88
N THR A 540 -8.87 2.38 -3.33
CA THR A 540 -9.05 1.15 -2.53
C THR A 540 -7.75 0.37 -2.37
N GLU A 541 -6.90 0.32 -3.39
CA GLU A 541 -5.56 -0.28 -3.30
C GLU A 541 -4.68 0.48 -2.31
N GLN A 542 -4.68 1.82 -2.35
CA GLN A 542 -3.93 2.63 -1.40
C GLN A 542 -4.39 2.40 0.03
N ASN A 543 -5.72 2.39 0.25
CA ASN A 543 -6.30 2.13 1.57
C ASN A 543 -5.96 0.72 2.08
N ALA A 544 -5.96 -0.29 1.21
CA ALA A 544 -5.53 -1.65 1.54
C ALA A 544 -4.07 -1.67 2.00
N THR A 545 -3.16 -1.07 1.21
CA THR A 545 -1.73 -0.98 1.52
C THR A 545 -1.47 -0.23 2.83
N ASP A 546 -2.17 0.88 3.08
CA ASP A 546 -2.05 1.64 4.31
C ASP A 546 -2.54 0.84 5.52
N THR A 547 -3.62 0.05 5.35
CA THR A 547 -4.13 -0.83 6.40
C THR A 547 -3.16 -1.97 6.72
N GLU A 548 -2.62 -2.64 5.71
CA GLU A 548 -1.63 -3.72 5.86
C GLU A 548 -0.40 -3.20 6.61
N ARG A 549 0.11 -2.03 6.21
CA ARG A 549 1.23 -1.38 6.90
C ARG A 549 0.91 -1.03 8.34
N ASP A 550 -0.26 -0.46 8.61
CA ASP A 550 -0.69 -0.10 9.96
C ASP A 550 -0.80 -1.31 10.90
N VAL A 551 -1.21 -2.47 10.36
CA VAL A 551 -1.26 -3.75 11.10
C VAL A 551 0.15 -4.31 11.33
N ASP A 552 1.02 -4.23 10.34
CA ASP A 552 2.42 -4.65 10.49
C ASP A 552 3.15 -3.78 11.53
N ASP A 553 2.98 -2.45 11.48
CA ASP A 553 3.55 -1.51 12.45
C ASP A 553 3.03 -1.78 13.87
N LEU A 554 1.73 -2.10 14.01
CA LEU A 554 1.13 -2.50 15.27
C LEU A 554 1.82 -3.76 15.83
N LYS A 555 1.93 -4.81 15.01
CA LYS A 555 2.50 -6.09 15.44
C LYS A 555 4.02 -6.02 15.65
N MET A 556 4.74 -5.25 14.85
CA MET A 556 6.17 -4.96 15.07
C MET A 556 6.38 -4.19 16.37
N THR A 557 5.54 -3.19 16.66
CA THR A 557 5.59 -2.46 17.94
C THR A 557 5.28 -3.37 19.12
N GLU A 558 4.26 -4.24 19.00
CA GLU A 558 3.90 -5.23 20.03
C GLU A 558 5.08 -6.18 20.33
N TYR A 559 5.76 -6.64 19.26
CA TYR A 559 6.97 -7.46 19.39
C TYR A 559 8.07 -6.78 20.21
N MET A 560 8.20 -5.44 20.13
CA MET A 560 9.23 -4.69 20.82
C MET A 560 8.93 -4.39 22.29
N VAL A 561 7.68 -4.52 22.74
CA VAL A 561 7.29 -4.19 24.14
C VAL A 561 8.15 -4.89 25.20
N PRO A 562 8.46 -6.21 25.10
CA PRO A 562 9.28 -6.91 26.09
C PRO A 562 10.74 -6.43 26.15
N PHE A 563 11.25 -5.77 25.13
CA PHE A 563 12.66 -5.38 24.97
C PHE A 563 12.95 -3.95 25.41
N VAL A 564 12.00 -3.26 26.04
CA VAL A 564 12.21 -1.89 26.52
C VAL A 564 13.35 -1.84 27.55
N GLY A 565 14.37 -1.04 27.26
CA GLY A 565 15.60 -0.91 28.02
C GLY A 565 16.81 -1.64 27.42
N GLU A 566 16.61 -2.46 26.39
CA GLU A 566 17.70 -3.19 25.74
C GLU A 566 18.38 -2.38 24.64
N PRO A 567 19.70 -2.57 24.45
CA PRO A 567 20.47 -1.93 23.39
C PRO A 567 20.45 -2.77 22.11
N PHE A 568 20.40 -2.08 20.95
CA PHE A 568 20.37 -2.69 19.61
C PHE A 568 21.42 -2.07 18.69
N ASP A 569 21.94 -2.87 17.77
CA ASP A 569 22.62 -2.38 16.58
C ASP A 569 21.56 -1.99 15.55
N ALA A 570 21.74 -0.84 14.94
CA ALA A 570 20.80 -0.26 14.00
C ALA A 570 21.54 0.51 12.90
N HIS A 571 20.83 0.91 11.87
CA HIS A 571 21.32 1.82 10.85
C HIS A 571 20.33 2.97 10.66
N VAL A 572 20.84 4.11 10.25
CA VAL A 572 20.00 5.30 9.99
C VAL A 572 19.20 5.09 8.70
N THR A 573 17.86 5.10 8.80
CA THR A 573 16.94 4.94 7.66
C THR A 573 16.34 6.25 7.19
N GLY A 574 16.33 7.27 8.05
CA GLY A 574 15.78 8.56 7.72
C GLY A 574 16.26 9.68 8.65
N ILE A 575 16.29 10.89 8.12
CA ILE A 575 16.69 12.06 8.89
C ILE A 575 15.71 13.20 8.65
N THR A 576 15.25 13.81 9.73
CA THR A 576 14.28 14.90 9.72
C THR A 576 14.71 16.01 10.69
N ARG A 577 13.99 17.13 10.67
CA ARG A 577 14.21 18.25 11.61
C ARG A 577 13.93 17.89 13.07
N PHE A 578 13.16 16.85 13.33
CA PHE A 578 12.79 16.43 14.68
C PHE A 578 13.54 15.19 15.18
N GLY A 579 14.38 14.57 14.34
CA GLY A 579 15.23 13.46 14.78
C GLY A 579 15.71 12.54 13.67
N VAL A 580 16.23 11.40 14.09
CA VAL A 580 16.83 10.36 13.26
C VAL A 580 15.97 9.10 13.34
N PHE A 581 15.48 8.61 12.21
CA PHE A 581 14.90 7.29 12.12
C PHE A 581 15.98 6.24 12.02
N VAL A 582 15.82 5.17 12.75
CA VAL A 582 16.78 4.06 12.80
C VAL A 582 16.05 2.74 12.58
N GLY A 583 16.63 1.88 11.74
CA GLY A 583 16.11 0.56 11.42
C GLY A 583 16.98 -0.53 12.02
N LEU A 584 16.34 -1.55 12.59
CA LEU A 584 16.96 -2.77 13.07
C LEU A 584 17.09 -3.79 11.93
N ASP A 585 17.96 -4.79 12.09
CA ASP A 585 18.16 -5.86 11.09
C ASP A 585 16.92 -6.71 10.83
N ASN A 586 15.95 -6.70 11.75
CA ASN A 586 14.67 -7.38 11.62
C ASN A 586 13.57 -6.51 10.99
N GLY A 587 13.91 -5.31 10.45
CA GLY A 587 12.99 -4.42 9.75
C GLY A 587 12.19 -3.48 10.63
N ILE A 588 12.33 -3.55 11.95
CA ILE A 588 11.67 -2.60 12.85
C ILE A 588 12.34 -1.24 12.72
N GLU A 589 11.53 -0.22 12.47
CA GLU A 589 11.98 1.17 12.44
C GLU A 589 11.47 1.94 13.66
N GLY A 590 12.27 2.89 14.14
CA GLY A 590 11.88 3.76 15.24
C GLY A 590 12.59 5.10 15.22
N LEU A 591 12.14 6.02 16.07
CA LEU A 591 12.63 7.39 16.11
C LEU A 591 13.57 7.64 17.29
N VAL A 592 14.75 8.21 17.01
CA VAL A 592 15.56 8.93 17.99
C VAL A 592 15.23 10.39 17.90
N HIS A 593 14.45 10.90 18.85
CA HIS A 593 14.01 12.30 18.84
C HIS A 593 15.20 13.22 19.13
N ILE A 594 15.31 14.35 18.41
CA ILE A 594 16.42 15.30 18.53
C ILE A 594 16.59 15.81 19.96
N ASP A 595 15.49 16.01 20.70
CA ASP A 595 15.52 16.46 22.10
C ASP A 595 16.09 15.42 23.08
N SER A 596 16.25 14.15 22.64
CA SER A 596 16.92 13.10 23.41
C SER A 596 18.43 13.04 23.19
N MET A 597 18.92 13.77 22.19
CA MET A 597 20.33 13.86 21.80
C MET A 597 20.95 15.06 22.52
N ASP A 598 21.29 14.85 23.81
CA ASP A 598 21.74 15.88 24.76
C ASP A 598 23.27 16.12 24.77
N ASP A 599 24.01 15.42 23.91
CA ASP A 599 25.45 15.51 23.76
C ASP A 599 25.92 16.69 22.88
N ASP A 600 25.03 17.23 22.01
CA ASP A 600 25.32 18.40 21.18
C ASP A 600 23.99 19.13 20.79
N GLU A 601 24.14 20.29 20.14
CA GLU A 601 23.05 21.01 19.47
C GLU A 601 23.02 20.60 18.00
N TYR A 602 22.08 19.73 17.63
CA TYR A 602 21.98 19.19 16.29
C TYR A 602 21.14 20.08 15.36
N MET A 603 21.61 20.26 14.14
CA MET A 603 20.92 21.00 13.08
C MET A 603 20.73 20.14 11.83
N TYR A 604 19.50 20.09 11.34
CA TYR A 604 19.16 19.42 10.08
C TYR A 604 19.67 20.23 8.89
N GLN A 605 20.41 19.57 8.01
CA GLN A 605 20.90 20.10 6.76
C GLN A 605 20.08 19.54 5.60
N GLU A 606 19.18 20.33 5.05
CA GLU A 606 18.22 19.92 4.02
C GLU A 606 18.91 19.45 2.73
N ASP A 607 19.97 20.18 2.30
CA ASP A 607 20.68 19.89 1.04
C ASP A 607 21.42 18.54 1.04
N THR A 608 21.85 18.06 2.21
CA THR A 608 22.59 16.80 2.37
C THR A 608 21.76 15.71 3.07
N MET A 609 20.58 16.04 3.57
CA MET A 609 19.75 15.16 4.39
C MET A 609 20.53 14.59 5.59
N THR A 610 21.30 15.44 6.27
CA THR A 610 22.11 15.04 7.42
C THR A 610 21.71 15.83 8.66
N LEU A 611 21.99 15.25 9.84
CA LEU A 611 21.86 15.92 11.14
C LEU A 611 23.27 16.17 11.68
N LYS A 612 23.68 17.44 11.80
CA LYS A 612 25.05 17.81 12.17
C LYS A 612 25.09 18.51 13.51
N GLY A 613 25.93 18.01 14.42
CA GLY A 613 26.24 18.62 15.69
C GLY A 613 27.05 19.90 15.53
N ARG A 614 26.65 20.95 16.26
CA ARG A 614 27.21 22.28 16.18
C ARG A 614 28.62 22.37 16.76
N PHE A 615 28.89 21.65 17.84
CA PHE A 615 30.14 21.74 18.62
C PHE A 615 31.03 20.53 18.36
N SER A 616 30.48 19.31 18.35
CA SER A 616 31.26 18.08 18.14
C SER A 616 31.62 17.87 16.67
N GLY A 617 30.82 18.41 15.76
CA GLY A 617 30.94 18.12 14.33
C GLY A 617 30.43 16.72 13.95
N THR A 618 29.88 15.96 14.91
CA THR A 618 29.26 14.66 14.66
C THR A 618 28.15 14.81 13.63
N THR A 619 28.18 13.97 12.62
CA THR A 619 27.19 14.03 11.53
C THR A 619 26.52 12.66 11.40
N TYR A 620 25.19 12.64 11.46
CA TYR A 620 24.39 11.46 11.14
C TYR A 620 23.96 11.55 9.68
N ALA A 621 24.13 10.46 8.96
CA ALA A 621 23.75 10.31 7.56
C ALA A 621 23.00 8.99 7.37
N MET A 622 22.16 8.90 6.33
CA MET A 622 21.45 7.67 5.99
C MET A 622 22.43 6.53 5.71
N GLY A 623 22.05 5.30 6.10
CA GLY A 623 22.92 4.12 6.02
C GLY A 623 23.97 3.97 7.13
N MET A 624 24.21 5.03 7.94
CA MET A 624 25.22 5.01 8.99
C MET A 624 24.86 4.00 10.08
N PRO A 625 25.78 3.09 10.48
CA PRO A 625 25.55 2.19 11.61
C PRO A 625 25.56 2.98 12.92
N VAL A 626 24.61 2.69 13.78
CA VAL A 626 24.46 3.33 15.09
C VAL A 626 24.09 2.31 16.16
N ARG A 627 24.49 2.58 17.41
CA ARG A 627 24.04 1.83 18.57
C ARG A 627 22.95 2.61 19.26
N VAL A 628 21.79 1.97 19.53
CA VAL A 628 20.62 2.62 20.13
C VAL A 628 20.07 1.80 21.28
N THR A 629 19.35 2.43 22.20
CA THR A 629 18.60 1.76 23.26
C THR A 629 17.12 2.02 23.11
N LEU A 630 16.30 0.98 23.15
CA LEU A 630 14.85 1.09 23.11
C LEU A 630 14.33 1.71 24.41
N VAL A 631 13.60 2.82 24.33
CA VAL A 631 13.07 3.51 25.52
C VAL A 631 11.55 3.44 25.61
N LYS A 632 10.87 3.22 24.49
CA LYS A 632 9.41 3.12 24.45
C LYS A 632 8.96 2.29 23.24
N ALA A 633 8.00 1.41 23.45
CA ALA A 633 7.19 0.79 22.43
C ALA A 633 5.70 1.03 22.78
N ASP A 634 5.02 1.83 21.99
CA ASP A 634 3.63 2.26 22.23
C ASP A 634 2.71 1.62 21.20
N LYS A 635 2.09 0.52 21.58
CA LYS A 635 1.21 -0.27 20.72
C LYS A 635 0.00 0.54 20.22
N GLU A 636 -0.59 1.40 21.06
CA GLU A 636 -1.77 2.18 20.67
C GLU A 636 -1.44 3.25 19.61
N ARG A 637 -0.20 3.77 19.66
CA ARG A 637 0.31 4.76 18.69
C ARG A 637 1.13 4.17 17.57
N ARG A 638 1.46 2.88 17.68
CA ARG A 638 2.36 2.19 16.72
C ARG A 638 3.71 2.91 16.61
N GLU A 639 4.25 3.37 17.75
CA GLU A 639 5.49 4.15 17.83
C GLU A 639 6.57 3.38 18.60
N VAL A 640 7.76 3.35 18.04
CA VAL A 640 8.97 2.83 18.68
C VAL A 640 9.96 3.99 18.86
N ASP A 641 10.31 4.30 20.10
CA ASP A 641 11.25 5.37 20.43
C ASP A 641 12.57 4.78 20.91
N PHE A 642 13.66 5.26 20.32
CA PHE A 642 15.03 4.94 20.70
C PHE A 642 15.76 6.17 21.22
N ILE A 643 16.91 5.95 21.85
CA ILE A 643 17.93 6.96 22.12
C ILE A 643 19.28 6.49 21.63
N MET A 644 20.18 7.43 21.29
CA MET A 644 21.54 7.08 20.87
C MET A 644 22.35 6.50 22.02
N GLY A 645 23.13 5.45 21.72
CA GLY A 645 24.04 4.79 22.64
C GLY A 645 23.39 3.80 23.60
N GLU A 646 24.21 3.28 24.53
CA GLU A 646 23.80 2.33 25.55
C GLU A 646 23.56 3.03 26.90
N ILE A 647 22.50 2.60 27.59
CA ILE A 647 22.23 3.07 28.95
C ILE A 647 22.65 1.99 29.93
N HIS A 648 23.66 2.31 30.75
CA HIS A 648 24.18 1.39 31.75
C HIS A 648 23.49 1.48 33.14
N SER A 649 22.41 2.30 33.26
CA SER A 649 21.70 2.48 34.55
C SER A 649 20.20 2.69 34.37
N PRO A 650 19.34 1.94 35.11
CA PRO A 650 17.88 2.13 35.11
C PRO A 650 17.42 3.55 35.47
N LEU A 651 18.17 4.26 36.33
CA LEU A 651 17.89 5.65 36.73
C LEU A 651 18.07 6.65 35.56
N ASN A 652 18.94 6.34 34.62
CA ASN A 652 19.12 7.14 33.39
C ASN A 652 18.00 6.87 32.36
N LEU A 653 17.50 5.64 32.31
CA LEU A 653 16.36 5.27 31.49
C LEU A 653 15.11 6.07 31.87
N GLU A 654 14.74 6.10 33.17
CA GLU A 654 13.60 6.90 33.66
C GLU A 654 13.75 8.39 33.41
N LYS A 655 14.96 8.95 33.50
CA LYS A 655 15.21 10.37 33.23
C LYS A 655 15.02 10.71 31.75
N LYS A 656 15.54 9.87 30.87
CA LYS A 656 15.45 10.07 29.40
C LYS A 656 14.05 9.78 28.86
N THR A 657 13.38 8.76 29.38
CA THR A 657 11.94 8.50 29.08
C THR A 657 11.06 9.67 29.54
N ARG A 658 11.36 10.26 30.72
CA ARG A 658 10.67 11.48 31.19
C ARG A 658 11.04 12.73 30.40
N ALA A 659 12.21 12.80 29.79
CA ALA A 659 12.61 13.91 28.91
C ALA A 659 11.88 13.82 27.56
N SER A 660 11.80 12.65 26.94
CA SER A 660 11.04 12.43 25.71
C SER A 660 9.52 12.65 25.94
N ALA A 661 8.97 12.18 27.04
CA ALA A 661 7.59 12.45 27.45
C ALA A 661 7.33 13.92 27.85
N LYS A 662 8.35 14.63 28.38
CA LYS A 662 8.24 16.07 28.74
C LYS A 662 8.32 16.97 27.52
N SER A 663 9.08 16.65 26.49
CA SER A 663 9.10 17.44 25.25
C SER A 663 7.73 17.40 24.57
N ARG A 664 7.09 16.23 24.56
CA ARG A 664 5.68 16.05 24.14
C ARG A 664 4.69 16.76 25.09
N SER A 665 4.96 16.83 26.40
CA SER A 665 4.09 17.49 27.39
C SER A 665 4.39 18.98 27.59
N HIS A 666 5.56 19.50 27.23
CA HIS A 666 5.85 20.93 27.23
C HIS A 666 5.14 21.67 26.08
N SER A 667 4.94 21.02 24.94
CA SER A 667 3.94 21.47 23.98
C SER A 667 2.51 21.45 24.58
N LYS A 668 2.16 20.44 25.40
CA LYS A 668 0.84 20.34 26.09
C LYS A 668 0.69 21.33 27.27
N LYS A 669 1.73 21.67 28.04
CA LYS A 669 1.66 22.55 29.23
C LYS A 669 1.80 24.04 28.95
N LYS A 670 2.54 24.46 27.92
CA LYS A 670 2.55 25.86 27.47
C LYS A 670 1.15 26.33 27.01
N MET A 671 0.29 25.40 26.59
CA MET A 671 -1.08 25.70 26.17
C MET A 671 -2.09 25.75 27.31
N LYS A 672 -1.90 25.01 28.43
CA LYS A 672 -2.80 25.09 29.61
C LYS A 672 -2.62 26.37 30.47
N LYS A 673 -1.51 27.09 30.35
CA LYS A 673 -1.27 28.37 31.08
C LYS A 673 -1.80 29.61 30.36
N GLY A 674 -2.36 29.46 29.17
CA GLY A 674 -3.07 30.54 28.48
C GLY A 674 -4.59 30.61 28.72
N LYS A 675 -5.13 29.72 29.58
CA LYS A 675 -6.55 29.70 30.00
C LYS A 675 -6.68 30.10 31.47
N LYS A 676 -6.19 31.28 31.86
CA LYS A 676 -6.63 31.99 33.06
C LYS A 676 -6.72 33.48 32.75
#